data_2473e16f5c6b57ea7981aa62253dfd9a
#
_entry.id   2473e16f5c6b57ea7981aa62253dfd9a
#
_cell.length_a   1.000
_cell.length_b   1.000
_cell.length_c   1.000
_cell.angle_alpha   90.00
_cell.angle_beta   90.00
_cell.angle_gamma   90.00
#
_symmetry.space_group_name_H-M   'P 1'
#
loop_
_entity.id
_entity.type
_entity.pdbx_description
1 polymer ?
#
loop_
_entity_poly.entity_id
_entity_poly.type
_entity_poly.pdbx_seq_one_letter_code
_entity_poly.pdbx_strand_id
1 'polypeptide(L)'
;MRDIKSTAGMWMRASAVVAVLAAGQVNAQNKPVPAFDKSSIDNSFKPCQDFDNYANGGWKKHNPIPGTESRWGAFNVLDKENKEVRLKGIINTITTKKNLVKGSEEQQIADFYKSYLDVATIEKLGLTPIQPYLLQIDAINNVQEWWKTAAELSKIGITNIFGVYVDADALDSKMNAVYGGQDGLSLGERSYYERQDESTQNVRKEFEQHVNKMFSLANWKDANPGKTVLDFETKLALLQLTNVELRDPVKTYNKVGVGELKTLAPDLDWLSYLSINGIKTDSVILQDKPYLGKVNNLLTSSDINTLKTYLRWQVLTHFAGALPAKFDTENFHFFATVMRGTKAQKPRLERAIRATDANLGMPLGKLFAEKYFPSSSKAKVSEMIENVRTVYGERIDQLTWMSDATKKEAHKKLAAFTYKIGYPDKWKDYSSINISANNLVQNLVNTALYNHNEAIAKVGKPVDKSEWLMTPQTVNAYYNPLNNEVVFPAGILQPPFFNPNADDAINYGGIIAVIGHEFTHGFDDQGSQYDANGNLQNWWTESDRKNFDALANRYIEYFNGIEALPGFKINGALTIGENIADLGGLTLAYYALEKSLKGKPAPALIDGHNWQQRFFLGWAQVWHANITDAALRNQIQTDPHAPARDRINGPLPHLVEFEHAWKCGPSDKMVLPAAQRVVIW
;
A
#
# COMPACT_ATOMS: atom_id res chain seq x y z
N MET A 1 -32.72 62.81 37.66
CA MET A 1 -31.62 63.67 37.23
C MET A 1 -30.35 62.78 37.18
N ARG A 2 -29.64 62.81 36.12
CA ARG A 2 -28.42 62.11 35.73
C ARG A 2 -28.69 60.71 35.14
N ASP A 3 -28.58 60.61 33.97
CA ASP A 3 -27.83 60.60 32.76
C ASP A 3 -27.84 59.18 32.15
N ILE A 4 -28.72 59.06 31.15
CA ILE A 4 -28.70 57.99 30.20
C ILE A 4 -28.00 58.53 28.93
N LYS A 5 -26.72 58.31 28.79
CA LYS A 5 -26.00 58.45 27.50
C LYS A 5 -24.77 57.49 27.50
N SER A 6 -24.73 56.56 26.59
CA SER A 6 -23.63 55.81 26.01
C SER A 6 -23.87 54.29 25.94
N THR A 7 -24.78 53.86 25.09
CA THR A 7 -24.78 52.45 24.61
C THR A 7 -25.07 52.34 23.11
N ALA A 8 -25.07 53.43 22.36
CA ALA A 8 -25.28 53.41 20.90
C ALA A 8 -23.99 53.25 20.08
N GLY A 9 -22.80 53.36 20.72
CA GLY A 9 -21.50 53.32 19.99
C GLY A 9 -20.86 51.93 19.82
N MET A 10 -21.36 50.90 20.50
CA MET A 10 -20.71 49.59 20.53
C MET A 10 -21.27 48.59 19.49
N TRP A 11 -22.49 48.83 18.99
CA TRP A 11 -23.12 47.97 18.00
C TRP A 11 -22.73 48.24 16.55
N MET A 12 -22.28 49.46 16.24
CA MET A 12 -21.81 49.78 14.88
C MET A 12 -20.38 49.32 14.58
N ARG A 13 -19.55 49.00 15.59
CA ARG A 13 -18.19 48.43 15.37
C ARG A 13 -18.18 46.93 15.18
N ALA A 14 -19.13 46.20 15.71
CA ALA A 14 -19.27 44.74 15.53
C ALA A 14 -19.77 44.38 14.11
N SER A 15 -20.66 45.20 13.54
CA SER A 15 -21.19 44.97 12.18
C SER A 15 -20.16 45.24 11.06
N ALA A 16 -19.22 46.17 11.28
CA ALA A 16 -18.16 46.46 10.29
C ALA A 16 -17.08 45.38 10.24
N VAL A 17 -16.78 44.71 11.37
CA VAL A 17 -15.78 43.61 11.42
C VAL A 17 -16.34 42.33 10.78
N VAL A 18 -17.63 42.05 10.92
CA VAL A 18 -18.28 40.89 10.29
C VAL A 18 -18.38 41.07 8.76
N ALA A 19 -18.63 42.28 8.27
CA ALA A 19 -18.69 42.58 6.84
C ALA A 19 -17.32 42.49 6.15
N VAL A 20 -16.23 42.86 6.87
CA VAL A 20 -14.85 42.74 6.31
C VAL A 20 -14.38 41.29 6.28
N LEU A 21 -14.77 40.43 7.22
CA LEU A 21 -14.47 39.01 7.21
C LEU A 21 -15.26 38.23 6.12
N ALA A 22 -16.51 38.63 5.89
CA ALA A 22 -17.32 38.05 4.80
C ALA A 22 -16.83 38.48 3.40
N ALA A 23 -16.38 39.74 3.22
CA ALA A 23 -15.79 40.20 1.96
C ALA A 23 -14.38 39.58 1.70
N GLY A 24 -13.62 39.25 2.75
CA GLY A 24 -12.33 38.58 2.63
C GLY A 24 -12.46 37.11 2.22
N GLN A 25 -13.53 36.43 2.59
CA GLN A 25 -13.77 35.03 2.19
C GLN A 25 -14.30 34.88 0.78
N VAL A 26 -15.07 35.86 0.26
CA VAL A 26 -15.55 35.85 -1.13
C VAL A 26 -14.43 36.11 -2.13
N ASN A 27 -13.37 36.84 -1.75
CA ASN A 27 -12.21 37.07 -2.62
C ASN A 27 -11.13 35.97 -2.59
N ALA A 28 -11.21 35.04 -1.65
CA ALA A 28 -10.29 33.90 -1.63
C ALA A 28 -10.70 32.76 -2.61
N GLN A 29 -11.97 32.79 -3.09
CA GLN A 29 -12.49 31.74 -3.98
C GLN A 29 -12.19 31.97 -5.47
N ASN A 30 -11.59 33.09 -5.88
CA ASN A 30 -11.35 33.42 -7.29
C ASN A 30 -9.85 33.60 -7.68
N LYS A 31 -8.92 33.10 -6.90
CA LYS A 31 -7.53 33.02 -7.43
C LYS A 31 -7.46 31.83 -8.37
N PRO A 32 -6.97 32.03 -9.61
CA PRO A 32 -6.72 30.91 -10.51
C PRO A 32 -5.87 29.87 -9.78
N VAL A 33 -6.30 28.61 -9.79
CA VAL A 33 -5.48 27.52 -9.26
C VAL A 33 -4.25 27.42 -10.18
N PRO A 34 -3.01 27.49 -9.63
CA PRO A 34 -1.83 27.33 -10.46
C PRO A 34 -1.89 26.03 -11.25
N ALA A 35 -1.43 26.04 -12.50
CA ALA A 35 -1.39 24.83 -13.31
C ALA A 35 -0.48 23.78 -12.66
N PHE A 36 0.63 24.24 -12.06
CA PHE A 36 1.56 23.42 -11.27
C PHE A 36 2.27 24.33 -10.25
N ASP A 37 2.91 23.73 -9.26
CA ASP A 37 3.69 24.48 -8.28
C ASP A 37 5.07 24.87 -8.83
N LYS A 38 5.18 26.10 -9.31
CA LYS A 38 6.45 26.67 -9.83
C LYS A 38 7.59 26.66 -8.81
N SER A 39 7.29 26.74 -7.51
CA SER A 39 8.32 26.73 -6.48
C SER A 39 9.00 25.37 -6.36
N SER A 40 8.41 24.34 -6.93
CA SER A 40 8.97 22.99 -7.03
C SER A 40 10.13 22.91 -8.03
N ILE A 41 10.14 23.78 -9.06
CA ILE A 41 11.15 23.75 -10.12
C ILE A 41 12.49 24.29 -9.62
N ASP A 42 13.56 23.56 -9.93
CA ASP A 42 14.94 23.99 -9.72
C ASP A 42 15.66 24.18 -11.05
N ASN A 43 15.75 25.42 -11.51
CA ASN A 43 16.39 25.78 -12.78
C ASN A 43 17.93 25.59 -12.80
N SER A 44 18.55 25.18 -11.69
CA SER A 44 19.96 24.79 -11.69
C SER A 44 20.20 23.43 -12.38
N PHE A 45 19.15 22.63 -12.54
CA PHE A 45 19.15 21.39 -13.30
C PHE A 45 18.52 21.59 -14.68
N LYS A 46 19.01 20.82 -15.67
CA LYS A 46 18.41 20.79 -17.00
C LYS A 46 17.41 19.62 -17.11
N PRO A 47 16.21 19.81 -17.64
CA PRO A 47 15.19 18.75 -17.74
C PRO A 47 15.69 17.51 -18.49
N CYS A 48 16.56 17.71 -19.51
CA CYS A 48 17.12 16.62 -20.29
C CYS A 48 18.29 15.87 -19.62
N GLN A 49 18.76 16.33 -18.44
CA GLN A 49 19.83 15.68 -17.69
C GLN A 49 19.32 14.95 -16.44
N ASP A 50 18.34 15.54 -15.75
CA ASP A 50 17.73 15.00 -14.53
C ASP A 50 16.38 15.69 -14.33
N PHE A 51 15.31 15.03 -14.79
CA PHE A 51 13.99 15.62 -14.78
C PHE A 51 13.39 15.72 -13.39
N ASP A 52 13.65 14.73 -12.52
CA ASP A 52 13.19 14.77 -11.14
C ASP A 52 13.78 15.97 -10.37
N ASN A 53 15.08 16.20 -10.47
CA ASN A 53 15.69 17.35 -9.80
C ASN A 53 15.30 18.68 -10.46
N TYR A 54 15.07 18.71 -11.77
CA TYR A 54 14.51 19.90 -12.42
C TYR A 54 13.11 20.22 -11.91
N ALA A 55 12.19 19.25 -11.98
CA ALA A 55 10.79 19.48 -11.64
C ALA A 55 10.51 19.62 -10.14
N ASN A 56 11.31 18.95 -9.30
CA ASN A 56 11.05 18.76 -7.88
C ASN A 56 12.15 19.30 -6.95
N GLY A 57 13.29 19.74 -7.47
CA GLY A 57 14.45 20.18 -6.65
C GLY A 57 14.14 21.31 -5.70
N GLY A 58 13.32 22.29 -6.14
CA GLY A 58 12.83 23.37 -5.29
C GLY A 58 11.96 22.86 -4.15
N TRP A 59 11.00 21.97 -4.45
CA TRP A 59 10.16 21.35 -3.43
C TRP A 59 11.00 20.57 -2.41
N LYS A 60 11.92 19.72 -2.87
CA LYS A 60 12.78 18.90 -2.02
C LYS A 60 13.62 19.74 -1.05
N LYS A 61 14.15 20.89 -1.50
CA LYS A 61 14.93 21.82 -0.67
C LYS A 61 14.08 22.46 0.45
N HIS A 62 12.81 22.79 0.16
CA HIS A 62 11.95 23.49 1.09
C HIS A 62 11.11 22.55 1.99
N ASN A 63 11.08 21.25 1.68
CA ASN A 63 10.29 20.26 2.40
C ASN A 63 11.19 19.12 2.94
N PRO A 64 12.04 19.39 3.94
CA PRO A 64 12.84 18.34 4.58
C PRO A 64 11.92 17.30 5.22
N ILE A 65 12.42 16.07 5.37
CA ILE A 65 11.69 14.98 6.00
C ILE A 65 11.38 15.37 7.45
N PRO A 66 10.10 15.45 7.87
CA PRO A 66 9.75 15.68 9.28
C PRO A 66 10.35 14.58 10.16
N GLY A 67 10.75 14.92 11.39
CA GLY A 67 11.34 13.93 12.30
C GLY A 67 10.48 12.71 12.60
N THR A 68 9.17 12.83 12.40
CA THR A 68 8.20 11.74 12.59
C THR A 68 7.98 10.88 11.35
N GLU A 69 8.69 11.15 10.25
CA GLU A 69 8.57 10.45 8.99
C GLU A 69 9.92 9.88 8.54
N SER A 70 9.89 8.83 7.74
CA SER A 70 11.06 8.29 7.03
C SER A 70 11.05 8.65 5.54
N ARG A 71 9.90 9.09 5.04
CA ARG A 71 9.68 9.61 3.68
C ARG A 71 8.73 10.80 3.76
N TRP A 72 8.94 11.79 2.89
CA TRP A 72 8.07 12.94 2.79
C TRP A 72 7.89 13.32 1.32
N GLY A 73 6.67 13.23 0.83
CA GLY A 73 6.33 13.47 -0.58
C GLY A 73 4.83 13.68 -0.78
N ALA A 74 4.37 13.78 -2.02
CA ALA A 74 2.98 14.07 -2.37
C ALA A 74 1.97 13.12 -1.68
N PHE A 75 2.25 11.82 -1.71
CA PHE A 75 1.43 10.80 -1.05
C PHE A 75 1.35 11.01 0.47
N ASN A 76 2.50 11.30 1.10
CA ASN A 76 2.56 11.51 2.56
C ASN A 76 1.83 12.78 2.99
N VAL A 77 1.96 13.86 2.20
CA VAL A 77 1.28 15.13 2.46
C VAL A 77 -0.23 14.94 2.39
N LEU A 78 -0.72 14.26 1.34
CA LEU A 78 -2.16 14.00 1.19
C LEU A 78 -2.68 12.99 2.22
N ASP A 79 -1.93 11.92 2.55
CA ASP A 79 -2.31 10.98 3.62
C ASP A 79 -2.41 11.69 4.98
N LYS A 80 -1.47 12.61 5.25
CA LYS A 80 -1.52 13.44 6.46
C LYS A 80 -2.77 14.34 6.47
N GLU A 81 -3.08 15.00 5.35
CA GLU A 81 -4.30 15.82 5.24
C GLU A 81 -5.57 14.97 5.47
N ASN A 82 -5.65 13.80 4.82
CA ASN A 82 -6.78 12.91 4.99
C ASN A 82 -6.94 12.43 6.43
N LYS A 83 -5.87 11.99 7.09
CA LYS A 83 -5.93 11.39 8.43
C LYS A 83 -5.90 12.43 9.54
N GLU A 84 -4.92 13.33 9.53
CA GLU A 84 -4.65 14.22 10.66
C GLU A 84 -5.49 15.52 10.64
N VAL A 85 -6.15 15.82 9.50
CA VAL A 85 -7.09 16.94 9.40
C VAL A 85 -8.51 16.44 9.25
N ARG A 86 -8.81 15.67 8.21
CA ARG A 86 -10.18 15.27 7.84
C ARG A 86 -10.76 14.19 8.76
N LEU A 87 -10.08 13.04 8.93
CA LEU A 87 -10.53 12.00 9.86
C LEU A 87 -10.51 12.48 11.30
N LYS A 88 -9.50 13.26 11.70
CA LYS A 88 -9.48 13.92 13.01
C LYS A 88 -10.74 14.78 13.24
N GLY A 89 -11.13 15.56 12.23
CA GLY A 89 -12.35 16.39 12.29
C GLY A 89 -13.63 15.55 12.47
N ILE A 90 -13.72 14.41 11.77
CA ILE A 90 -14.83 13.44 11.90
C ILE A 90 -14.83 12.83 13.30
N ILE A 91 -13.71 12.26 13.75
CA ILE A 91 -13.58 11.61 15.07
C ILE A 91 -13.89 12.59 16.19
N ASN A 92 -13.39 13.84 16.13
CA ASN A 92 -13.68 14.87 17.12
C ASN A 92 -15.19 15.16 17.18
N THR A 93 -15.87 15.27 16.03
CA THR A 93 -17.32 15.46 15.99
C THR A 93 -18.06 14.33 16.67
N ILE A 94 -17.66 13.08 16.42
CA ILE A 94 -18.26 11.89 17.03
C ILE A 94 -18.02 11.88 18.55
N THR A 95 -16.78 12.11 18.98
CA THR A 95 -16.39 12.01 20.39
C THR A 95 -17.02 13.09 21.29
N THR A 96 -17.53 14.19 20.72
CA THR A 96 -18.29 15.23 21.45
C THR A 96 -19.79 14.92 21.60
N LYS A 97 -20.32 13.95 20.86
CA LYS A 97 -21.71 13.53 20.96
C LYS A 97 -21.98 12.88 22.32
N LYS A 98 -23.12 13.26 22.92
CA LYS A 98 -23.62 12.60 24.14
C LYS A 98 -24.53 11.43 23.75
N ASN A 99 -24.54 10.39 24.56
CA ASN A 99 -25.45 9.23 24.43
C ASN A 99 -25.34 8.50 23.06
N LEU A 100 -24.11 8.18 22.61
CA LEU A 100 -23.90 7.34 21.47
C LEU A 100 -24.60 5.97 21.69
N VAL A 101 -25.30 5.50 20.66
CA VAL A 101 -26.01 4.22 20.72
C VAL A 101 -24.99 3.09 20.78
N LYS A 102 -25.12 2.19 21.76
CA LYS A 102 -24.22 1.04 21.92
C LYS A 102 -24.29 0.13 20.68
N GLY A 103 -23.12 -0.24 20.14
CA GLY A 103 -22.99 -1.05 18.92
C GLY A 103 -23.11 -0.24 17.62
N SER A 104 -23.35 1.09 17.68
CA SER A 104 -23.30 1.92 16.47
C SER A 104 -21.86 2.16 16.01
N GLU A 105 -21.66 2.37 14.70
CA GLU A 105 -20.35 2.73 14.11
C GLU A 105 -19.71 3.93 14.83
N GLU A 106 -20.52 4.95 15.19
CA GLU A 106 -20.02 6.13 15.92
C GLU A 106 -19.52 5.78 17.33
N GLN A 107 -20.23 4.90 18.07
CA GLN A 107 -19.78 4.47 19.39
C GLN A 107 -18.47 3.66 19.25
N GLN A 108 -18.41 2.74 18.29
CA GLN A 108 -17.21 1.93 18.05
C GLN A 108 -16.00 2.81 17.73
N ILE A 109 -16.14 3.78 16.82
CA ILE A 109 -15.09 4.76 16.48
C ILE A 109 -14.66 5.54 17.73
N ALA A 110 -15.61 6.09 18.49
CA ALA A 110 -15.32 6.90 19.67
C ALA A 110 -14.57 6.09 20.74
N ASP A 111 -15.03 4.87 21.02
CA ASP A 111 -14.47 4.05 22.08
C ASP A 111 -13.13 3.44 21.70
N PHE A 112 -12.93 3.01 20.43
CA PHE A 112 -11.63 2.59 19.96
C PHE A 112 -10.60 3.72 20.10
N TYR A 113 -10.93 4.91 19.60
CA TYR A 113 -10.08 6.09 19.69
C TYR A 113 -9.72 6.44 21.14
N LYS A 114 -10.72 6.44 22.06
CA LYS A 114 -10.51 6.70 23.48
C LYS A 114 -9.62 5.64 24.13
N SER A 115 -9.84 4.36 23.81
CA SER A 115 -9.02 3.27 24.37
C SER A 115 -7.53 3.38 23.99
N TYR A 116 -7.23 3.90 22.80
CA TYR A 116 -5.86 4.18 22.38
C TYR A 116 -5.23 5.35 23.13
N LEU A 117 -6.02 6.35 23.51
CA LEU A 117 -5.57 7.54 24.26
C LEU A 117 -5.46 7.32 25.77
N ASP A 118 -6.10 6.28 26.31
CA ASP A 118 -6.09 5.98 27.76
C ASP A 118 -4.79 5.30 28.19
N VAL A 119 -3.71 6.11 28.18
CA VAL A 119 -2.37 5.64 28.60
C VAL A 119 -2.38 5.15 30.04
N ALA A 120 -3.16 5.76 30.93
CA ALA A 120 -3.21 5.38 32.33
C ALA A 120 -3.72 3.93 32.50
N THR A 121 -4.76 3.56 31.77
CA THR A 121 -5.29 2.19 31.78
C THR A 121 -4.30 1.21 31.13
N ILE A 122 -3.66 1.58 30.02
CA ILE A 122 -2.65 0.74 29.35
C ILE A 122 -1.48 0.46 30.29
N GLU A 123 -0.94 1.47 30.96
CA GLU A 123 0.15 1.31 31.93
C GLU A 123 -0.26 0.42 33.12
N LYS A 124 -1.46 0.62 33.66
CA LYS A 124 -2.01 -0.16 34.77
C LYS A 124 -2.22 -1.63 34.41
N LEU A 125 -2.71 -1.91 33.21
CA LEU A 125 -2.95 -3.29 32.75
C LEU A 125 -1.64 -4.05 32.49
N GLY A 126 -0.58 -3.36 32.09
CA GLY A 126 0.71 -3.99 31.80
C GLY A 126 0.60 -5.08 30.72
N LEU A 127 1.09 -6.27 31.01
CA LEU A 127 1.00 -7.44 30.13
C LEU A 127 -0.26 -8.29 30.35
N THR A 128 -1.12 -7.94 31.32
CA THR A 128 -2.31 -8.72 31.65
C THR A 128 -3.20 -9.01 30.43
N PRO A 129 -3.43 -8.07 29.49
CA PRO A 129 -4.29 -8.34 28.33
C PRO A 129 -3.76 -9.41 27.37
N ILE A 130 -2.45 -9.63 27.32
CA ILE A 130 -1.82 -10.67 26.49
C ILE A 130 -1.51 -11.95 27.26
N GLN A 131 -1.71 -11.96 28.57
CA GLN A 131 -1.43 -13.12 29.43
C GLN A 131 -2.11 -14.42 28.99
N PRO A 132 -3.38 -14.42 28.52
CA PRO A 132 -4.01 -15.66 28.04
C PRO A 132 -3.22 -16.35 26.92
N TYR A 133 -2.65 -15.59 25.99
CA TYR A 133 -1.85 -16.13 24.88
C TYR A 133 -0.50 -16.67 25.35
N LEU A 134 0.12 -15.98 26.31
CA LEU A 134 1.38 -16.41 26.91
C LEU A 134 1.20 -17.73 27.68
N LEU A 135 0.11 -17.89 28.42
CA LEU A 135 -0.22 -19.14 29.13
C LEU A 135 -0.46 -20.31 28.16
N GLN A 136 -1.09 -20.06 26.99
CA GLN A 136 -1.22 -21.08 25.96
C GLN A 136 0.14 -21.53 25.43
N ILE A 137 1.06 -20.57 25.19
CA ILE A 137 2.42 -20.88 24.74
C ILE A 137 3.19 -21.63 25.83
N ASP A 138 3.05 -21.25 27.09
CA ASP A 138 3.72 -21.92 28.23
C ASP A 138 3.29 -23.39 28.38
N ALA A 139 2.04 -23.71 28.05
CA ALA A 139 1.49 -25.06 28.13
C ALA A 139 1.98 -26.00 27.00
N ILE A 140 2.66 -25.50 25.96
CA ILE A 140 3.14 -26.31 24.82
C ILE A 140 4.24 -27.29 25.30
N ASN A 141 4.11 -28.57 24.92
CA ASN A 141 5.09 -29.63 25.27
C ASN A 141 5.67 -30.32 24.02
N ASN A 142 5.03 -30.18 22.86
CA ASN A 142 5.42 -30.84 21.62
C ASN A 142 5.01 -30.02 20.39
N VAL A 143 5.45 -30.43 19.20
CA VAL A 143 5.22 -29.73 17.92
C VAL A 143 3.75 -29.67 17.57
N GLN A 144 2.94 -30.71 17.86
CA GLN A 144 1.50 -30.70 17.56
C GLN A 144 0.76 -29.66 18.41
N GLU A 145 1.09 -29.53 19.68
CA GLU A 145 0.55 -28.48 20.56
C GLU A 145 0.97 -27.09 20.08
N TRP A 146 2.25 -26.96 19.66
CA TRP A 146 2.76 -25.73 19.07
C TRP A 146 1.96 -25.35 17.82
N TRP A 147 1.74 -26.30 16.92
CA TRP A 147 1.00 -26.09 15.67
C TRP A 147 -0.44 -25.63 15.90
N LYS A 148 -1.12 -26.25 16.88
CA LYS A 148 -2.48 -25.84 17.28
C LYS A 148 -2.49 -24.46 17.91
N THR A 149 -1.52 -24.14 18.78
CA THR A 149 -1.41 -22.80 19.37
C THR A 149 -1.13 -21.74 18.30
N ALA A 150 -0.25 -22.04 17.34
CA ALA A 150 0.00 -21.14 16.20
C ALA A 150 -1.27 -20.86 15.37
N ALA A 151 -2.12 -21.91 15.17
CA ALA A 151 -3.41 -21.75 14.51
C ALA A 151 -4.39 -20.86 15.31
N GLU A 152 -4.46 -20.99 16.63
CA GLU A 152 -5.28 -20.10 17.47
C GLU A 152 -4.80 -18.65 17.43
N LEU A 153 -3.48 -18.43 17.46
CA LEU A 153 -2.88 -17.10 17.41
C LEU A 153 -3.08 -16.43 16.05
N SER A 154 -3.08 -17.19 14.95
CA SER A 154 -3.29 -16.63 13.61
C SER A 154 -4.67 -15.99 13.43
N LYS A 155 -5.71 -16.49 14.13
CA LYS A 155 -7.06 -15.91 14.10
C LYS A 155 -7.14 -14.47 14.59
N ILE A 156 -6.21 -14.09 15.44
CA ILE A 156 -6.11 -12.72 15.99
C ILE A 156 -5.00 -11.91 15.34
N GLY A 157 -4.49 -12.35 14.18
CA GLY A 157 -3.50 -11.64 13.38
C GLY A 157 -2.06 -11.82 13.84
N ILE A 158 -1.77 -12.73 14.78
CA ILE A 158 -0.40 -13.02 15.21
C ILE A 158 0.26 -13.93 14.18
N THR A 159 1.31 -13.41 13.57
CA THR A 159 2.09 -14.08 12.54
C THR A 159 2.73 -15.36 13.06
N ASN A 160 2.79 -16.38 12.24
CA ASN A 160 3.57 -17.60 12.48
C ASN A 160 4.22 -18.03 11.15
N ILE A 161 4.81 -19.22 11.10
CA ILE A 161 5.59 -19.66 9.93
C ILE A 161 4.76 -20.01 8.68
N PHE A 162 3.44 -20.06 8.80
CA PHE A 162 2.53 -20.42 7.72
C PHE A 162 1.26 -19.57 7.80
N GLY A 163 1.02 -18.75 6.79
CA GLY A 163 -0.17 -17.92 6.67
C GLY A 163 -1.26 -18.60 5.87
N VAL A 164 -2.52 -18.42 6.28
CA VAL A 164 -3.70 -18.87 5.53
C VAL A 164 -4.61 -17.67 5.26
N TYR A 165 -5.08 -17.55 4.02
CA TYR A 165 -6.02 -16.52 3.62
C TYR A 165 -7.05 -17.05 2.60
N VAL A 166 -8.08 -16.27 2.35
CA VAL A 166 -9.15 -16.60 1.40
C VAL A 166 -9.18 -15.55 0.31
N ASP A 167 -9.14 -16.00 -0.94
CA ASP A 167 -9.24 -15.17 -2.12
C ASP A 167 -9.93 -15.94 -3.25
N ALA A 168 -10.23 -15.27 -4.37
CA ALA A 168 -10.74 -15.95 -5.54
C ALA A 168 -9.75 -17.02 -6.02
N ASP A 169 -10.24 -18.17 -6.46
CA ASP A 169 -9.43 -19.21 -7.09
C ASP A 169 -8.88 -18.70 -8.43
N ALA A 170 -7.56 -18.65 -8.57
CA ALA A 170 -6.95 -18.09 -9.78
C ALA A 170 -7.30 -18.87 -11.06
N LEU A 171 -7.70 -20.15 -10.98
CA LEU A 171 -8.21 -20.92 -12.12
C LEU A 171 -9.74 -20.89 -12.27
N ASP A 172 -10.47 -20.45 -11.24
CA ASP A 172 -11.92 -20.21 -11.26
C ASP A 172 -12.26 -18.96 -10.46
N SER A 173 -12.00 -17.81 -11.04
CA SER A 173 -12.13 -16.48 -10.41
C SER A 173 -13.56 -16.14 -9.92
N LYS A 174 -14.54 -17.01 -10.18
CA LYS A 174 -15.92 -16.87 -9.69
C LYS A 174 -16.11 -17.42 -8.28
N MET A 175 -15.18 -18.27 -7.80
CA MET A 175 -15.28 -18.96 -6.53
C MET A 175 -14.12 -18.60 -5.61
N ASN A 176 -14.42 -18.43 -4.32
CA ASN A 176 -13.37 -18.23 -3.32
C ASN A 176 -12.73 -19.56 -2.93
N ALA A 177 -11.41 -19.56 -2.78
CA ALA A 177 -10.59 -20.69 -2.36
C ALA A 177 -9.71 -20.31 -1.14
N VAL A 178 -9.17 -21.33 -0.49
CA VAL A 178 -8.21 -21.19 0.60
C VAL A 178 -6.80 -21.24 0.03
N TYR A 179 -6.02 -20.25 0.38
CA TYR A 179 -4.59 -20.16 0.07
C TYR A 179 -3.76 -20.37 1.31
N GLY A 180 -2.56 -20.93 1.13
CA GLY A 180 -1.58 -21.07 2.19
C GLY A 180 -0.17 -20.82 1.69
N GLY A 181 0.64 -20.16 2.51
CA GLY A 181 1.99 -19.77 2.10
C GLY A 181 2.94 -19.48 3.25
N GLN A 182 4.14 -19.12 2.85
CA GLN A 182 5.23 -18.74 3.75
C GLN A 182 4.91 -17.46 4.52
N ASP A 183 5.37 -17.40 5.78
CA ASP A 183 5.20 -16.25 6.66
C ASP A 183 6.26 -16.29 7.78
N GLY A 184 6.21 -15.38 8.75
CA GLY A 184 6.91 -15.48 10.04
C GLY A 184 8.26 -14.81 10.14
N LEU A 185 8.68 -14.01 9.17
CA LEU A 185 9.94 -13.27 9.23
C LEU A 185 9.73 -11.86 9.81
N SER A 186 10.31 -11.57 10.96
CA SER A 186 10.20 -10.26 11.62
C SER A 186 10.81 -9.12 10.80
N LEU A 187 11.87 -9.38 10.02
CA LEU A 187 12.53 -8.39 9.16
C LEU A 187 11.85 -8.24 7.78
N GLY A 188 10.75 -8.99 7.56
CA GLY A 188 9.84 -8.85 6.43
C GLY A 188 10.26 -9.55 5.14
N GLU A 189 11.56 -9.81 4.91
CA GLU A 189 12.02 -10.42 3.67
C GLU A 189 13.31 -11.24 3.90
N ARG A 190 13.43 -12.33 3.15
CA ARG A 190 14.51 -13.33 3.22
C ARG A 190 15.91 -12.70 3.11
N SER A 191 16.11 -11.71 2.23
CA SER A 191 17.43 -11.10 2.00
C SER A 191 18.04 -10.45 3.24
N TYR A 192 17.24 -10.00 4.20
CA TYR A 192 17.73 -9.49 5.48
C TYR A 192 18.50 -10.55 6.30
N TYR A 193 18.22 -11.83 6.10
CA TYR A 193 18.87 -12.94 6.79
C TYR A 193 20.08 -13.49 6.02
N GLU A 194 20.16 -13.28 4.71
CA GLU A 194 21.19 -13.82 3.83
C GLU A 194 22.34 -12.86 3.50
N ARG A 195 22.03 -11.58 3.26
CA ARG A 195 23.00 -10.60 2.80
C ARG A 195 24.10 -10.36 3.81
N GLN A 196 25.33 -10.14 3.30
CA GLN A 196 26.53 -9.98 4.12
C GLN A 196 27.10 -8.55 4.07
N ASP A 197 26.40 -7.58 3.48
CA ASP A 197 26.79 -6.18 3.55
C ASP A 197 26.64 -5.64 4.98
N GLU A 198 27.49 -4.69 5.33
CA GLU A 198 27.60 -4.12 6.68
C GLU A 198 26.25 -3.60 7.22
N SER A 199 25.47 -2.95 6.35
CA SER A 199 24.18 -2.37 6.78
C SER A 199 23.18 -3.46 7.16
N THR A 200 23.10 -4.55 6.41
CA THR A 200 22.21 -5.69 6.68
C THR A 200 22.67 -6.47 7.92
N GLN A 201 24.00 -6.66 8.10
CA GLN A 201 24.54 -7.27 9.32
C GLN A 201 24.23 -6.43 10.56
N ASN A 202 24.32 -5.10 10.45
CA ASN A 202 23.95 -4.20 11.55
C ASN A 202 22.46 -4.32 11.90
N VAL A 203 21.56 -4.40 10.91
CA VAL A 203 20.14 -4.60 11.16
C VAL A 203 19.90 -5.90 11.96
N ARG A 204 20.55 -7.02 11.61
CA ARG A 204 20.42 -8.28 12.36
C ARG A 204 20.93 -8.15 13.79
N LYS A 205 22.06 -7.48 14.00
CA LYS A 205 22.60 -7.22 15.34
C LYS A 205 21.65 -6.37 16.19
N GLU A 206 21.12 -5.30 15.63
CA GLU A 206 20.14 -4.44 16.30
C GLU A 206 18.82 -5.20 16.57
N PHE A 207 18.40 -6.09 15.66
CA PHE A 207 17.26 -6.98 15.87
C PHE A 207 17.45 -7.91 17.07
N GLU A 208 18.61 -8.56 17.15
CA GLU A 208 18.95 -9.41 18.30
C GLU A 208 18.89 -8.62 19.63
N GLN A 209 19.44 -7.40 19.65
CA GLN A 209 19.40 -6.52 20.81
C GLN A 209 17.96 -6.10 21.16
N HIS A 210 17.17 -5.77 20.12
CA HIS A 210 15.76 -5.40 20.29
C HIS A 210 14.94 -6.52 20.93
N VAL A 211 15.03 -7.74 20.43
CA VAL A 211 14.34 -8.90 21.02
C VAL A 211 14.78 -9.11 22.46
N ASN A 212 16.09 -9.09 22.75
CA ASN A 212 16.64 -9.21 24.12
C ASN A 212 16.05 -8.13 25.04
N LYS A 213 15.97 -6.88 24.55
CA LYS A 213 15.41 -5.76 25.31
C LYS A 213 13.93 -5.94 25.59
N MET A 214 13.14 -6.35 24.60
CA MET A 214 11.71 -6.59 24.74
C MET A 214 11.42 -7.70 25.78
N PHE A 215 12.17 -8.79 25.76
CA PHE A 215 12.06 -9.88 26.76
C PHE A 215 12.46 -9.40 28.15
N SER A 216 13.51 -8.61 28.26
CA SER A 216 13.92 -7.99 29.54
C SER A 216 12.84 -7.05 30.09
N LEU A 217 12.21 -6.22 29.24
CA LEU A 217 11.09 -5.35 29.64
C LEU A 217 9.87 -6.15 30.14
N ALA A 218 9.67 -7.35 29.60
CA ALA A 218 8.63 -8.29 30.03
C ALA A 218 9.00 -9.07 31.33
N ASN A 219 10.21 -8.92 31.82
CA ASN A 219 10.80 -9.70 32.95
C ASN A 219 10.84 -11.21 32.65
N TRP A 220 10.99 -11.61 31.40
CA TRP A 220 11.15 -13.02 31.03
C TRP A 220 12.61 -13.45 31.14
N LYS A 221 12.81 -14.70 31.51
CA LYS A 221 14.14 -15.25 31.82
C LYS A 221 14.67 -16.21 30.75
N ASP A 222 14.19 -16.05 29.52
CA ASP A 222 14.73 -16.83 28.40
C ASP A 222 16.21 -16.49 28.19
N ALA A 223 17.04 -17.51 27.98
CA ALA A 223 18.47 -17.33 27.76
C ALA A 223 18.69 -16.90 26.30
N ASN A 224 19.25 -15.69 26.08
CA ASN A 224 19.57 -15.13 24.75
C ASN A 224 18.40 -15.18 23.73
N PRO A 225 17.20 -14.68 24.09
CA PRO A 225 16.03 -14.80 23.22
C PRO A 225 16.25 -14.15 21.85
N GLY A 226 17.03 -13.08 21.77
CA GLY A 226 17.36 -12.41 20.51
C GLY A 226 18.09 -13.33 19.54
N LYS A 227 19.14 -14.00 20.03
CA LYS A 227 19.87 -14.98 19.22
C LYS A 227 18.97 -16.17 18.84
N THR A 228 18.16 -16.66 19.76
CA THR A 228 17.23 -17.77 19.52
C THR A 228 16.25 -17.45 18.39
N VAL A 229 15.61 -16.28 18.44
CA VAL A 229 14.67 -15.84 17.41
C VAL A 229 15.38 -15.61 16.09
N LEU A 230 16.51 -14.89 16.07
CA LEU A 230 17.27 -14.61 14.84
C LEU A 230 17.76 -15.89 14.17
N ASP A 231 18.30 -16.84 14.92
CA ASP A 231 18.76 -18.13 14.39
C ASP A 231 17.61 -18.97 13.83
N PHE A 232 16.44 -18.97 14.49
CA PHE A 232 15.26 -19.67 14.02
C PHE A 232 14.72 -19.02 12.74
N GLU A 233 14.54 -17.70 12.71
CA GLU A 233 14.07 -16.97 11.54
C GLU A 233 15.07 -17.03 10.38
N THR A 234 16.38 -17.11 10.65
CA THR A 234 17.39 -17.34 9.59
C THR A 234 17.20 -18.70 8.93
N LYS A 235 16.97 -19.76 9.70
CA LYS A 235 16.66 -21.08 9.14
C LYS A 235 15.36 -21.05 8.36
N LEU A 236 14.33 -20.39 8.89
CA LEU A 236 13.03 -20.25 8.24
C LEU A 236 13.15 -19.47 6.90
N ALA A 237 13.88 -18.36 6.88
CA ALA A 237 14.10 -17.53 5.71
C ALA A 237 14.73 -18.32 4.55
N LEU A 238 15.70 -19.20 4.86
CA LEU A 238 16.36 -20.05 3.84
C LEU A 238 15.43 -21.10 3.20
N LEU A 239 14.26 -21.35 3.81
CA LEU A 239 13.25 -22.26 3.28
C LEU A 239 12.25 -21.55 2.35
N GLN A 240 12.15 -20.24 2.46
CA GLN A 240 11.15 -19.41 1.76
C GLN A 240 11.58 -19.05 0.34
N LEU A 241 10.61 -18.81 -0.54
CA LEU A 241 10.81 -18.18 -1.82
C LEU A 241 11.22 -16.71 -1.63
N THR A 242 11.99 -16.19 -2.55
CA THR A 242 12.32 -14.76 -2.63
C THR A 242 11.10 -13.95 -3.10
N ASN A 243 11.09 -12.64 -2.83
CA ASN A 243 10.05 -11.75 -3.31
C ASN A 243 9.90 -11.78 -4.85
N VAL A 244 10.99 -11.98 -5.59
CA VAL A 244 10.95 -12.14 -7.05
C VAL A 244 10.24 -13.43 -7.46
N GLU A 245 10.53 -14.54 -6.78
CA GLU A 245 9.90 -15.83 -7.08
C GLU A 245 8.40 -15.85 -6.74
N LEU A 246 8.00 -15.12 -5.70
CA LEU A 246 6.59 -14.96 -5.31
C LEU A 246 5.77 -14.16 -6.33
N ARG A 247 6.41 -13.44 -7.25
CA ARG A 247 5.73 -12.68 -8.30
C ARG A 247 5.16 -13.55 -9.42
N ASP A 248 5.62 -14.78 -9.59
CA ASP A 248 5.13 -15.67 -10.65
C ASP A 248 3.82 -16.35 -10.21
N PRO A 249 2.64 -15.94 -10.74
CA PRO A 249 1.36 -16.49 -10.32
C PRO A 249 1.16 -17.95 -10.75
N VAL A 250 1.87 -18.42 -11.78
CA VAL A 250 1.83 -19.84 -12.19
C VAL A 250 2.64 -20.69 -11.22
N LYS A 251 3.83 -20.24 -10.85
CA LYS A 251 4.68 -20.93 -9.87
C LYS A 251 4.02 -21.03 -8.50
N THR A 252 3.31 -19.98 -8.09
CA THR A 252 2.68 -19.88 -6.77
C THR A 252 1.25 -20.42 -6.70
N TYR A 253 0.77 -21.05 -7.77
CA TYR A 253 -0.53 -21.73 -7.77
C TYR A 253 -0.36 -23.26 -7.72
N ASN A 254 -0.38 -23.85 -6.54
CA ASN A 254 -0.26 -25.28 -6.34
C ASN A 254 -1.46 -25.82 -5.54
N LYS A 255 -2.55 -26.14 -6.22
CA LYS A 255 -3.78 -26.66 -5.58
C LYS A 255 -3.59 -28.12 -5.19
N VAL A 256 -3.77 -28.42 -3.91
CA VAL A 256 -3.64 -29.75 -3.32
C VAL A 256 -4.89 -30.12 -2.52
N GLY A 257 -5.26 -31.38 -2.51
CA GLY A 257 -6.32 -31.87 -1.62
C GLY A 257 -5.86 -31.85 -0.15
N VAL A 258 -6.78 -31.62 0.79
CA VAL A 258 -6.48 -31.60 2.23
C VAL A 258 -5.80 -32.89 2.69
N GLY A 259 -6.16 -34.05 2.13
CA GLY A 259 -5.50 -35.33 2.42
C GLY A 259 -4.02 -35.37 2.03
N GLU A 260 -3.62 -34.63 0.99
CA GLU A 260 -2.23 -34.56 0.53
C GLU A 260 -1.34 -33.75 1.49
N LEU A 261 -1.90 -32.80 2.24
CA LEU A 261 -1.15 -32.01 3.23
C LEU A 261 -0.47 -32.90 4.28
N LYS A 262 -1.12 -33.99 4.68
CA LYS A 262 -0.53 -34.99 5.60
C LYS A 262 0.66 -35.72 4.99
N THR A 263 0.68 -35.92 3.68
CA THR A 263 1.83 -36.52 2.98
C THR A 263 3.01 -35.53 2.86
N LEU A 264 2.69 -34.26 2.63
CA LEU A 264 3.69 -33.18 2.48
C LEU A 264 4.35 -32.81 3.81
N ALA A 265 3.59 -32.83 4.91
CA ALA A 265 4.07 -32.49 6.26
C ALA A 265 3.39 -33.41 7.29
N PRO A 266 3.93 -34.65 7.45
CA PRO A 266 3.24 -35.72 8.17
C PRO A 266 3.14 -35.50 9.69
N ASP A 267 4.06 -34.70 10.26
CA ASP A 267 4.12 -34.42 11.69
C ASP A 267 3.24 -33.23 12.10
N LEU A 268 2.58 -32.54 11.13
CA LEU A 268 1.69 -31.41 11.40
C LEU A 268 0.23 -31.82 11.25
N ASP A 269 -0.58 -31.59 12.27
CA ASP A 269 -2.01 -31.88 12.28
C ASP A 269 -2.80 -30.82 11.50
N TRP A 270 -2.81 -30.95 10.17
CA TRP A 270 -3.48 -30.04 9.26
C TRP A 270 -4.99 -29.95 9.45
N LEU A 271 -5.62 -31.08 9.77
CA LEU A 271 -7.08 -31.09 10.01
C LEU A 271 -7.46 -30.27 11.22
N SER A 272 -6.68 -30.42 12.33
CA SER A 272 -6.86 -29.57 13.49
C SER A 272 -6.57 -28.09 13.18
N TYR A 273 -5.53 -27.79 12.41
CA TYR A 273 -5.18 -26.41 12.01
C TYR A 273 -6.34 -25.75 11.25
N LEU A 274 -6.86 -26.41 10.22
CA LEU A 274 -7.98 -25.90 9.42
C LEU A 274 -9.24 -25.75 10.29
N SER A 275 -9.54 -26.76 11.13
CA SER A 275 -10.71 -26.75 12.01
C SER A 275 -10.65 -25.62 13.05
N ILE A 276 -9.48 -25.37 13.66
CA ILE A 276 -9.24 -24.26 14.61
C ILE A 276 -9.53 -22.92 13.94
N ASN A 277 -9.06 -22.75 12.70
CA ASN A 277 -9.31 -21.56 11.90
C ASN A 277 -10.75 -21.47 11.35
N GLY A 278 -11.61 -22.47 11.58
CA GLY A 278 -12.98 -22.51 11.07
C GLY A 278 -13.08 -22.80 9.58
N ILE A 279 -12.00 -23.26 8.95
CA ILE A 279 -11.91 -23.52 7.51
C ILE A 279 -12.47 -24.90 7.20
N LYS A 280 -13.49 -24.94 6.34
CA LYS A 280 -14.09 -26.17 5.80
C LYS A 280 -13.86 -26.19 4.29
N THR A 281 -12.88 -26.96 3.84
CA THR A 281 -12.50 -27.06 2.43
C THR A 281 -11.95 -28.44 2.11
N ASP A 282 -12.03 -28.86 0.85
CA ASP A 282 -11.43 -30.10 0.35
C ASP A 282 -10.04 -29.88 -0.24
N SER A 283 -9.65 -28.63 -0.47
CA SER A 283 -8.37 -28.28 -1.10
C SER A 283 -7.82 -26.95 -0.60
N VAL A 284 -6.50 -26.80 -0.71
CA VAL A 284 -5.75 -25.58 -0.40
C VAL A 284 -4.82 -25.26 -1.58
N ILE A 285 -4.70 -24.00 -1.95
CA ILE A 285 -3.76 -23.54 -2.95
C ILE A 285 -2.49 -23.08 -2.22
N LEU A 286 -1.37 -23.75 -2.47
CA LEU A 286 -0.09 -23.48 -1.81
C LEU A 286 0.78 -22.57 -2.69
N GLN A 287 1.37 -21.54 -2.11
CA GLN A 287 2.36 -20.71 -2.80
C GLN A 287 3.62 -21.49 -3.14
N ASP A 288 4.10 -22.33 -2.24
CA ASP A 288 5.24 -23.24 -2.45
C ASP A 288 4.95 -24.61 -1.82
N LYS A 289 4.69 -25.60 -2.67
CA LYS A 289 4.39 -26.97 -2.22
C LYS A 289 5.57 -27.61 -1.44
N PRO A 290 6.83 -27.52 -1.91
CA PRO A 290 8.00 -27.99 -1.16
C PRO A 290 8.21 -27.34 0.23
N TYR A 291 7.71 -26.13 0.44
CA TYR A 291 7.87 -25.40 1.71
C TYR A 291 7.29 -26.19 2.89
N LEU A 292 6.14 -26.87 2.70
CA LEU A 292 5.49 -27.63 3.77
C LEU A 292 6.39 -28.72 4.37
N GLY A 293 7.08 -29.50 3.51
CA GLY A 293 8.00 -30.53 3.96
C GLY A 293 9.24 -29.96 4.67
N LYS A 294 9.76 -28.84 4.15
CA LYS A 294 10.90 -28.15 4.76
C LYS A 294 10.53 -27.60 6.15
N VAL A 295 9.35 -27.00 6.30
CA VAL A 295 8.82 -26.47 7.57
C VAL A 295 8.54 -27.60 8.57
N ASN A 296 7.97 -28.71 8.11
CA ASN A 296 7.78 -29.91 8.94
C ASN A 296 9.11 -30.36 9.58
N ASN A 297 10.16 -30.44 8.78
CA ASN A 297 11.50 -30.80 9.25
C ASN A 297 12.10 -29.74 10.19
N LEU A 298 11.92 -28.45 9.89
CA LEU A 298 12.39 -27.37 10.75
C LEU A 298 11.74 -27.46 12.14
N LEU A 299 10.42 -27.64 12.21
CA LEU A 299 9.69 -27.72 13.46
C LEU A 299 10.07 -28.96 14.27
N THR A 300 10.12 -30.13 13.65
CA THR A 300 10.42 -31.40 14.33
C THR A 300 11.86 -31.52 14.81
N SER A 301 12.79 -30.82 14.14
CA SER A 301 14.21 -30.77 14.54
C SER A 301 14.52 -29.63 15.51
N SER A 302 13.61 -28.72 15.76
CA SER A 302 13.81 -27.59 16.66
C SER A 302 13.50 -27.97 18.12
N ASP A 303 14.29 -27.46 19.06
CA ASP A 303 13.98 -27.55 20.47
C ASP A 303 12.68 -26.82 20.80
N ILE A 304 11.85 -27.42 21.66
CA ILE A 304 10.52 -26.86 21.98
C ILE A 304 10.59 -25.50 22.65
N ASN A 305 11.64 -25.21 23.42
CA ASN A 305 11.83 -23.89 24.05
C ASN A 305 12.14 -22.83 22.98
N THR A 306 12.90 -23.17 21.93
CA THR A 306 13.12 -22.30 20.77
C THR A 306 11.79 -21.94 20.11
N LEU A 307 10.92 -22.91 19.87
CA LEU A 307 9.62 -22.71 19.29
C LEU A 307 8.69 -21.86 20.18
N LYS A 308 8.72 -22.07 21.50
CA LYS A 308 7.99 -21.25 22.48
C LYS A 308 8.52 -19.81 22.51
N THR A 309 9.84 -19.62 22.52
CA THR A 309 10.47 -18.29 22.49
C THR A 309 10.07 -17.52 21.24
N TYR A 310 10.04 -18.18 20.07
CA TYR A 310 9.58 -17.58 18.82
C TYR A 310 8.11 -17.12 18.91
N LEU A 311 7.18 -17.95 19.41
CA LEU A 311 5.77 -17.52 19.55
C LEU A 311 5.59 -16.40 20.58
N ARG A 312 6.33 -16.43 21.72
CA ARG A 312 6.32 -15.32 22.69
C ARG A 312 6.77 -14.02 22.04
N TRP A 313 7.80 -14.08 21.21
CA TRP A 313 8.26 -12.93 20.42
C TRP A 313 7.16 -12.42 19.49
N GLN A 314 6.51 -13.30 18.75
CA GLN A 314 5.43 -12.90 17.83
C GLN A 314 4.26 -12.23 18.56
N VAL A 315 3.85 -12.75 19.72
CA VAL A 315 2.81 -12.13 20.57
C VAL A 315 3.25 -10.75 21.06
N LEU A 316 4.47 -10.64 21.56
CA LEU A 316 4.96 -9.41 22.16
C LEU A 316 5.12 -8.27 21.14
N THR A 317 5.69 -8.58 19.97
CA THR A 317 5.89 -7.60 18.91
C THR A 317 4.55 -7.17 18.29
N HIS A 318 3.59 -8.10 18.11
CA HIS A 318 2.26 -7.81 17.57
C HIS A 318 1.51 -6.77 18.42
N PHE A 319 1.54 -6.90 19.73
CA PHE A 319 0.83 -6.01 20.64
C PHE A 319 1.67 -4.83 21.15
N ALA A 320 2.95 -4.73 20.80
CA ALA A 320 3.88 -3.75 21.38
C ALA A 320 3.33 -2.32 21.43
N GLY A 321 2.68 -1.84 20.35
CA GLY A 321 2.08 -0.51 20.27
C GLY A 321 0.83 -0.28 21.15
N ALA A 322 0.24 -1.35 21.68
CA ALA A 322 -0.92 -1.35 22.58
C ALA A 322 -0.56 -1.70 24.04
N LEU A 323 0.71 -1.97 24.31
CA LEU A 323 1.28 -2.26 25.63
C LEU A 323 1.83 -0.97 26.27
N PRO A 324 2.29 -1.01 27.56
CA PRO A 324 2.93 0.12 28.22
C PRO A 324 4.03 0.79 27.41
N ALA A 325 4.20 2.09 27.63
CA ALA A 325 5.06 2.96 26.82
C ALA A 325 6.49 2.41 26.62
N LYS A 326 7.03 1.67 27.56
CA LYS A 326 8.37 1.05 27.44
C LYS A 326 8.47 0.06 26.28
N PHE A 327 7.40 -0.70 25.97
CA PHE A 327 7.35 -1.63 24.83
C PHE A 327 7.13 -0.89 23.51
N ASP A 328 6.18 0.04 23.50
CA ASP A 328 5.88 0.89 22.34
C ASP A 328 7.11 1.69 21.89
N THR A 329 7.86 2.27 22.84
CA THR A 329 9.08 3.04 22.56
C THR A 329 10.21 2.14 22.01
N GLU A 330 10.42 0.97 22.59
CA GLU A 330 11.44 0.04 22.11
C GLU A 330 11.10 -0.51 20.73
N ASN A 331 9.83 -0.85 20.49
CA ASN A 331 9.36 -1.30 19.20
C ASN A 331 9.51 -0.20 18.12
N PHE A 332 9.19 1.05 18.46
CA PHE A 332 9.44 2.19 17.59
C PHE A 332 10.93 2.37 17.28
N HIS A 333 11.79 2.22 18.30
CA HIS A 333 13.24 2.35 18.10
C HIS A 333 13.73 1.39 17.03
N PHE A 334 13.38 0.13 17.08
CA PHE A 334 13.86 -0.83 16.09
C PHE A 334 13.17 -0.63 14.72
N PHE A 335 11.83 -0.78 14.65
CA PHE A 335 11.13 -0.82 13.36
C PHE A 335 11.02 0.53 12.65
N ALA A 336 11.07 1.64 13.38
CA ALA A 336 11.00 2.96 12.78
C ALA A 336 12.36 3.66 12.70
N THR A 337 13.15 3.65 13.77
CA THR A 337 14.44 4.36 13.76
C THR A 337 15.53 3.55 13.08
N VAL A 338 15.77 2.31 13.48
CA VAL A 338 16.83 1.47 12.90
C VAL A 338 16.51 1.11 11.46
N MET A 339 15.31 0.54 11.22
CA MET A 339 14.92 0.04 9.89
C MET A 339 14.62 1.15 8.88
N ARG A 340 14.13 2.31 9.32
CA ARG A 340 13.61 3.35 8.41
C ARG A 340 14.18 4.75 8.62
N GLY A 341 15.01 4.98 9.65
CA GLY A 341 15.64 6.27 9.90
C GLY A 341 14.70 7.35 10.44
N THR A 342 13.54 6.98 10.97
CA THR A 342 12.61 7.92 11.62
C THR A 342 13.18 8.40 12.94
N LYS A 343 13.16 9.72 13.18
CA LYS A 343 13.84 10.33 14.34
C LYS A 343 12.96 10.47 15.59
N ALA A 344 11.64 10.55 15.41
CA ALA A 344 10.69 10.78 16.50
C ALA A 344 9.38 10.03 16.23
N GLN A 345 8.77 9.51 17.29
CA GLN A 345 7.46 8.88 17.19
C GLN A 345 6.38 9.94 16.99
N LYS A 346 5.37 9.64 16.15
CA LYS A 346 4.19 10.53 15.99
C LYS A 346 3.49 10.76 17.34
N PRO A 347 2.94 11.95 17.57
CA PRO A 347 2.11 12.19 18.75
C PRO A 347 1.03 11.12 18.94
N ARG A 348 0.73 10.75 20.18
CA ARG A 348 -0.21 9.66 20.45
C ARG A 348 -1.60 9.90 19.85
N LEU A 349 -2.03 11.15 19.81
CA LEU A 349 -3.30 11.53 19.17
C LEU A 349 -3.33 11.18 17.68
N GLU A 350 -2.26 11.44 16.95
CA GLU A 350 -2.15 11.10 15.52
C GLU A 350 -2.11 9.57 15.33
N ARG A 351 -1.39 8.87 16.20
CA ARG A 351 -1.36 7.39 16.20
C ARG A 351 -2.72 6.79 16.52
N ALA A 352 -3.49 7.38 17.43
CA ALA A 352 -4.86 6.95 17.75
C ALA A 352 -5.80 7.09 16.55
N ILE A 353 -5.70 8.17 15.78
CA ILE A 353 -6.47 8.34 14.53
C ILE A 353 -6.09 7.24 13.53
N ARG A 354 -4.80 7.02 13.30
CA ARG A 354 -4.31 5.99 12.37
C ARG A 354 -4.69 4.57 12.79
N ALA A 355 -4.63 4.27 14.09
CA ALA A 355 -5.07 2.99 14.63
C ALA A 355 -6.59 2.79 14.48
N THR A 356 -7.39 3.83 14.71
CA THR A 356 -8.85 3.79 14.50
C THR A 356 -9.17 3.57 13.01
N ASP A 357 -8.46 4.27 12.12
CA ASP A 357 -8.58 4.10 10.67
C ASP A 357 -8.21 2.67 10.21
N ALA A 358 -7.13 2.12 10.73
CA ALA A 358 -6.69 0.76 10.38
C ALA A 358 -7.69 -0.34 10.82
N ASN A 359 -8.40 -0.14 11.93
CA ASN A 359 -9.30 -1.15 12.51
C ASN A 359 -10.78 -0.92 12.17
N LEU A 360 -11.20 0.33 11.97
CA LEU A 360 -12.59 0.74 11.66
C LEU A 360 -12.63 1.62 10.40
N GLY A 361 -11.82 1.27 9.40
CA GLY A 361 -11.60 2.11 8.23
C GLY A 361 -12.81 2.27 7.32
N MET A 362 -13.66 1.25 7.16
CA MET A 362 -14.87 1.38 6.33
C MET A 362 -15.93 2.28 6.98
N PRO A 363 -16.27 2.16 8.28
CA PRO A 363 -17.11 3.14 8.95
C PRO A 363 -16.61 4.59 8.87
N LEU A 364 -15.30 4.79 9.07
CA LEU A 364 -14.68 6.12 8.88
C LEU A 364 -14.73 6.56 7.42
N GLY A 365 -14.51 5.65 6.49
CA GLY A 365 -14.54 5.90 5.05
C GLY A 365 -15.90 6.35 4.53
N LYS A 366 -16.98 5.82 5.09
CA LYS A 366 -18.34 6.25 4.80
C LYS A 366 -18.53 7.73 5.13
N LEU A 367 -18.18 8.13 6.34
CA LEU A 367 -18.27 9.52 6.80
C LEU A 367 -17.31 10.45 6.04
N PHE A 368 -16.14 9.94 5.66
CA PHE A 368 -15.18 10.67 4.83
C PHE A 368 -15.73 10.93 3.43
N ALA A 369 -16.27 9.92 2.78
CA ALA A 369 -16.82 10.01 1.43
C ALA A 369 -18.02 10.97 1.36
N GLU A 370 -18.95 10.85 2.31
CA GLU A 370 -20.12 11.75 2.43
C GLU A 370 -19.71 13.22 2.55
N LYS A 371 -18.61 13.50 3.25
CA LYS A 371 -18.20 14.88 3.53
C LYS A 371 -17.26 15.47 2.48
N TYR A 372 -16.38 14.65 1.89
CA TYR A 372 -15.22 15.15 1.11
C TYR A 372 -15.17 14.70 -0.36
N PHE A 373 -16.09 13.84 -0.80
CA PHE A 373 -16.11 13.38 -2.19
C PHE A 373 -17.43 13.63 -2.90
N PRO A 374 -17.58 14.74 -3.64
CA PRO A 374 -18.81 15.07 -4.33
C PRO A 374 -19.05 14.16 -5.55
N SER A 375 -20.32 13.87 -5.84
CA SER A 375 -20.73 13.02 -6.96
C SER A 375 -20.27 13.53 -8.32
N SER A 376 -20.10 14.86 -8.49
CA SER A 376 -19.56 15.47 -9.71
C SER A 376 -18.13 15.03 -10.02
N SER A 377 -17.30 14.77 -9.01
CA SER A 377 -15.95 14.25 -9.19
C SER A 377 -15.96 12.83 -9.73
N LYS A 378 -16.91 11.98 -9.28
CA LYS A 378 -17.07 10.60 -9.79
C LYS A 378 -17.36 10.61 -11.30
N ALA A 379 -18.25 11.46 -11.77
CA ALA A 379 -18.60 11.57 -13.20
C ALA A 379 -17.40 11.99 -14.06
N LYS A 380 -16.66 13.02 -13.63
CA LYS A 380 -15.47 13.48 -14.37
C LYS A 380 -14.38 12.42 -14.45
N VAL A 381 -14.12 11.69 -13.37
CA VAL A 381 -13.13 10.60 -13.36
C VAL A 381 -13.59 9.44 -14.25
N SER A 382 -14.89 9.09 -14.26
CA SER A 382 -15.44 8.08 -15.18
C SER A 382 -15.18 8.43 -16.66
N GLU A 383 -15.42 9.67 -17.05
CA GLU A 383 -15.16 10.14 -18.42
C GLU A 383 -13.67 9.97 -18.80
N MET A 384 -12.79 10.33 -17.88
CA MET A 384 -11.34 10.20 -18.06
C MET A 384 -10.90 8.74 -18.20
N ILE A 385 -11.48 7.83 -17.40
CA ILE A 385 -11.25 6.39 -17.50
C ILE A 385 -11.63 5.85 -18.89
N GLU A 386 -12.79 6.22 -19.42
CA GLU A 386 -13.24 5.76 -20.74
C GLU A 386 -12.37 6.32 -21.87
N ASN A 387 -11.82 7.53 -21.71
CA ASN A 387 -10.85 8.08 -22.64
C ASN A 387 -9.54 7.26 -22.65
N VAL A 388 -9.00 6.92 -21.48
CA VAL A 388 -7.82 6.04 -21.36
C VAL A 388 -8.08 4.67 -21.97
N ARG A 389 -9.24 4.04 -21.67
CA ARG A 389 -9.64 2.75 -22.26
C ARG A 389 -9.63 2.79 -23.78
N THR A 390 -10.22 3.84 -24.35
CA THR A 390 -10.29 4.02 -25.82
C THR A 390 -8.90 4.12 -26.43
N VAL A 391 -8.03 4.94 -25.82
CA VAL A 391 -6.65 5.12 -26.29
C VAL A 391 -5.84 3.83 -26.13
N TYR A 392 -6.09 3.07 -25.07
CA TYR A 392 -5.41 1.78 -24.90
C TYR A 392 -5.73 0.82 -26.05
N GLY A 393 -7.01 0.72 -26.44
CA GLY A 393 -7.41 -0.06 -27.63
C GLY A 393 -6.67 0.39 -28.89
N GLU A 394 -6.63 1.71 -29.17
CA GLU A 394 -5.90 2.27 -30.31
C GLU A 394 -4.39 1.98 -30.27
N ARG A 395 -3.79 1.96 -29.06
CA ARG A 395 -2.37 1.60 -28.90
C ARG A 395 -2.12 0.12 -29.14
N ILE A 396 -2.97 -0.79 -28.63
CA ILE A 396 -2.89 -2.23 -28.92
C ILE A 396 -2.89 -2.48 -30.43
N ASP A 397 -3.75 -1.80 -31.19
CA ASP A 397 -3.80 -1.94 -32.66
C ASP A 397 -2.48 -1.55 -33.35
N GLN A 398 -1.75 -0.59 -32.80
CA GLN A 398 -0.48 -0.08 -33.35
C GLN A 398 0.73 -0.93 -33.01
N LEU A 399 0.63 -1.88 -32.04
CA LEU A 399 1.77 -2.70 -31.64
C LEU A 399 2.25 -3.60 -32.80
N THR A 400 3.53 -3.50 -33.12
CA THR A 400 4.15 -4.26 -34.23
C THR A 400 4.70 -5.62 -33.78
N TRP A 401 4.91 -5.81 -32.49
CA TRP A 401 5.45 -7.04 -31.92
C TRP A 401 4.38 -8.09 -31.57
N MET A 402 3.10 -7.71 -31.56
CA MET A 402 1.95 -8.51 -31.21
C MET A 402 1.14 -8.89 -32.47
N SER A 403 0.78 -10.17 -32.61
CA SER A 403 -0.06 -10.68 -33.69
C SER A 403 -1.53 -10.28 -33.53
N ASP A 404 -2.29 -10.29 -34.62
CA ASP A 404 -3.73 -9.98 -34.60
C ASP A 404 -4.52 -10.94 -33.70
N ALA A 405 -4.08 -12.18 -33.56
CA ALA A 405 -4.70 -13.17 -32.66
C ALA A 405 -4.62 -12.70 -31.19
N THR A 406 -3.44 -12.29 -30.74
CA THR A 406 -3.24 -11.80 -29.37
C THR A 406 -3.87 -10.43 -29.17
N LYS A 407 -3.82 -9.52 -30.17
CA LYS A 407 -4.52 -8.23 -30.12
C LYS A 407 -6.02 -8.42 -29.87
N LYS A 408 -6.65 -9.38 -30.55
CA LYS A 408 -8.06 -9.69 -30.34
C LYS A 408 -8.41 -10.07 -28.90
N GLU A 409 -7.58 -10.92 -28.27
CA GLU A 409 -7.78 -11.29 -26.86
C GLU A 409 -7.45 -10.14 -25.91
N ALA A 410 -6.44 -9.31 -26.24
CA ALA A 410 -6.14 -8.09 -25.49
C ALA A 410 -7.32 -7.10 -25.50
N HIS A 411 -7.95 -6.87 -26.66
CA HIS A 411 -9.17 -6.06 -26.77
C HIS A 411 -10.34 -6.65 -25.97
N LYS A 412 -10.52 -7.97 -26.01
CA LYS A 412 -11.55 -8.64 -25.21
C LYS A 412 -11.32 -8.43 -23.71
N LYS A 413 -10.07 -8.54 -23.25
CA LYS A 413 -9.71 -8.28 -21.85
C LYS A 413 -9.95 -6.81 -21.50
N LEU A 414 -9.50 -5.88 -22.33
CA LEU A 414 -9.69 -4.44 -22.13
C LEU A 414 -11.16 -4.06 -22.05
N ALA A 415 -12.02 -4.64 -22.91
CA ALA A 415 -13.46 -4.41 -22.89
C ALA A 415 -14.15 -4.95 -21.63
N ALA A 416 -13.57 -6.01 -21.03
CA ALA A 416 -14.10 -6.65 -19.81
C ALA A 416 -13.64 -5.95 -18.51
N PHE A 417 -12.74 -4.98 -18.57
CA PHE A 417 -12.36 -4.22 -17.37
C PHE A 417 -13.56 -3.55 -16.72
N THR A 418 -13.67 -3.72 -15.43
CA THR A 418 -14.58 -2.95 -14.58
C THR A 418 -13.82 -1.91 -13.79
N TYR A 419 -14.52 -0.90 -13.25
CA TYR A 419 -13.89 0.11 -12.41
C TYR A 419 -14.79 0.58 -11.27
N LYS A 420 -14.15 0.96 -10.18
CA LYS A 420 -14.79 1.53 -8.98
C LYS A 420 -14.15 2.87 -8.64
N ILE A 421 -14.98 3.87 -8.30
CA ILE A 421 -14.53 5.24 -8.05
C ILE A 421 -15.13 5.76 -6.75
N GLY A 422 -14.25 6.26 -5.88
CA GLY A 422 -14.59 7.01 -4.68
C GLY A 422 -14.86 6.13 -3.46
N TYR A 423 -15.97 5.39 -3.47
CA TYR A 423 -16.44 4.62 -2.33
C TYR A 423 -17.39 3.49 -2.76
N PRO A 424 -17.56 2.44 -1.92
CA PRO A 424 -18.45 1.31 -2.22
C PRO A 424 -19.93 1.70 -2.16
N ASP A 425 -20.73 1.10 -3.04
CA ASP A 425 -22.20 1.26 -2.99
C ASP A 425 -22.81 0.44 -1.83
N LYS A 426 -22.15 -0.66 -1.43
CA LYS A 426 -22.54 -1.51 -0.30
C LYS A 426 -21.47 -1.45 0.79
N TRP A 427 -21.85 -1.04 1.98
CA TRP A 427 -20.95 -0.95 3.12
C TRP A 427 -20.93 -2.24 3.92
N LYS A 428 -19.77 -2.60 4.49
CA LYS A 428 -19.63 -3.71 5.43
C LYS A 428 -20.30 -3.36 6.76
N ASP A 429 -20.95 -4.34 7.38
CA ASP A 429 -21.60 -4.18 8.69
C ASP A 429 -20.62 -4.52 9.82
N TYR A 430 -20.25 -3.52 10.59
CA TYR A 430 -19.35 -3.63 11.75
C TYR A 430 -20.11 -3.78 13.09
N SER A 431 -21.45 -3.85 13.09
CA SER A 431 -22.28 -3.84 14.31
C SER A 431 -21.98 -5.00 15.27
N SER A 432 -21.46 -6.12 14.75
CA SER A 432 -21.09 -7.30 15.55
C SER A 432 -19.80 -7.14 16.35
N ILE A 433 -18.97 -6.11 16.06
CA ILE A 433 -17.69 -5.92 16.73
C ILE A 433 -17.93 -5.25 18.09
N ASN A 434 -17.53 -5.92 19.16
CA ASN A 434 -17.60 -5.32 20.50
C ASN A 434 -16.37 -4.43 20.75
N ILE A 435 -16.56 -3.12 20.78
CA ILE A 435 -15.51 -2.13 21.06
C ILE A 435 -15.81 -1.43 22.38
N SER A 436 -14.78 -1.27 23.22
CA SER A 436 -14.87 -0.59 24.51
C SER A 436 -13.77 0.46 24.69
N ALA A 437 -14.06 1.50 25.48
CA ALA A 437 -13.15 2.63 25.68
C ALA A 437 -11.94 2.33 26.60
N ASN A 438 -11.87 1.17 27.26
CA ASN A 438 -10.93 0.90 28.34
C ASN A 438 -10.07 -0.36 28.14
N ASN A 439 -10.09 -0.98 26.96
CA ASN A 439 -9.23 -2.15 26.68
C ASN A 439 -8.80 -2.17 25.20
N LEU A 440 -7.68 -1.51 24.90
CA LEU A 440 -7.14 -1.41 23.55
C LEU A 440 -6.77 -2.78 22.96
N VAL A 441 -6.09 -3.64 23.71
CA VAL A 441 -5.68 -4.99 23.23
C VAL A 441 -6.92 -5.80 22.86
N GLN A 442 -7.97 -5.79 23.69
CA GLN A 442 -9.20 -6.52 23.37
C GLN A 442 -9.91 -5.96 22.14
N ASN A 443 -9.88 -4.64 21.93
CA ASN A 443 -10.41 -4.03 20.72
C ASN A 443 -9.68 -4.50 19.46
N LEU A 444 -8.33 -4.56 19.51
CA LEU A 444 -7.52 -5.11 18.42
C LEU A 444 -7.84 -6.58 18.15
N VAL A 445 -7.97 -7.39 19.19
CA VAL A 445 -8.37 -8.80 19.07
C VAL A 445 -9.75 -8.94 18.44
N ASN A 446 -10.73 -8.14 18.87
CA ASN A 446 -12.10 -8.22 18.37
C ASN A 446 -12.18 -7.81 16.89
N THR A 447 -11.43 -6.80 16.46
CA THR A 447 -11.37 -6.40 15.05
C THR A 447 -10.64 -7.44 14.20
N ALA A 448 -9.58 -8.05 14.69
CA ALA A 448 -8.87 -9.14 14.01
C ALA A 448 -9.77 -10.38 13.84
N LEU A 449 -10.47 -10.79 14.90
CA LEU A 449 -11.42 -11.90 14.84
C LEU A 449 -12.57 -11.63 13.86
N TYR A 450 -13.08 -10.39 13.83
CA TYR A 450 -14.09 -10.01 12.84
C TYR A 450 -13.56 -10.20 11.42
N ASN A 451 -12.38 -9.65 11.11
CA ASN A 451 -11.76 -9.78 9.78
C ASN A 451 -11.50 -11.24 9.41
N HIS A 452 -11.00 -12.04 10.36
CA HIS A 452 -10.82 -13.47 10.18
C HIS A 452 -12.13 -14.18 9.82
N ASN A 453 -13.19 -13.96 10.60
CA ASN A 453 -14.49 -14.58 10.40
C ASN A 453 -15.13 -14.17 9.05
N GLU A 454 -15.00 -12.90 8.65
CA GLU A 454 -15.43 -12.38 7.35
C GLU A 454 -14.69 -13.11 6.20
N ALA A 455 -13.38 -13.29 6.32
CA ALA A 455 -12.60 -14.01 5.32
C ALA A 455 -13.02 -15.48 5.23
N ILE A 456 -13.11 -16.18 6.37
CA ILE A 456 -13.49 -17.61 6.41
C ILE A 456 -14.93 -17.83 5.93
N ALA A 457 -15.84 -16.89 6.19
CA ALA A 457 -17.22 -16.98 5.73
C ALA A 457 -17.35 -17.02 4.19
N LYS A 458 -16.31 -16.65 3.45
CA LYS A 458 -16.27 -16.68 1.96
C LYS A 458 -15.85 -18.05 1.41
N VAL A 459 -15.23 -18.92 2.19
CA VAL A 459 -14.69 -20.21 1.72
C VAL A 459 -15.76 -21.00 0.98
N GLY A 460 -15.47 -21.40 -0.26
CA GLY A 460 -16.36 -22.16 -1.12
C GLY A 460 -17.61 -21.43 -1.62
N LYS A 461 -17.67 -20.09 -1.42
CA LYS A 461 -18.76 -19.26 -1.93
C LYS A 461 -18.34 -18.49 -3.18
N PRO A 462 -19.31 -18.04 -3.99
CA PRO A 462 -19.03 -17.13 -5.10
C PRO A 462 -18.35 -15.84 -4.62
N VAL A 463 -17.48 -15.30 -5.47
CA VAL A 463 -16.80 -14.02 -5.23
C VAL A 463 -17.79 -12.87 -5.29
N ASP A 464 -17.81 -12.04 -4.26
CA ASP A 464 -18.55 -10.77 -4.25
C ASP A 464 -17.69 -9.65 -4.89
N LYS A 465 -17.89 -9.42 -6.19
CA LYS A 465 -17.18 -8.37 -6.92
C LYS A 465 -17.51 -6.94 -6.44
N SER A 466 -18.48 -6.74 -5.54
CA SER A 466 -18.77 -5.42 -4.96
C SER A 466 -17.78 -5.02 -3.86
N GLU A 467 -16.98 -5.94 -3.32
CA GLU A 467 -16.01 -5.65 -2.26
C GLU A 467 -14.89 -4.72 -2.72
N TRP A 468 -14.43 -3.90 -1.77
CA TRP A 468 -13.27 -3.03 -1.90
C TRP A 468 -12.13 -3.53 -1.01
N LEU A 469 -10.91 -3.56 -1.55
CA LEU A 469 -9.70 -3.94 -0.81
C LEU A 469 -9.06 -2.74 -0.08
N MET A 470 -9.42 -1.51 -0.48
CA MET A 470 -8.97 -0.28 0.17
C MET A 470 -10.15 0.52 0.69
N THR A 471 -9.93 1.30 1.75
CA THR A 471 -10.93 2.22 2.29
C THR A 471 -11.04 3.49 1.46
N PRO A 472 -12.18 4.19 1.46
CA PRO A 472 -12.37 5.41 0.67
C PRO A 472 -11.35 6.53 0.92
N GLN A 473 -10.83 6.66 2.15
CA GLN A 473 -9.84 7.68 2.53
C GLN A 473 -8.39 7.31 2.18
N THR A 474 -8.15 6.12 1.63
CA THR A 474 -6.81 5.67 1.25
C THR A 474 -6.26 6.51 0.10
N VAL A 475 -5.00 6.94 0.22
CA VAL A 475 -4.26 7.64 -0.85
C VAL A 475 -3.50 6.59 -1.65
N ASN A 476 -4.21 5.86 -2.47
CA ASN A 476 -3.70 4.85 -3.41
C ASN A 476 -4.80 4.45 -4.39
N ALA A 477 -4.44 3.58 -5.37
CA ALA A 477 -5.33 2.89 -6.28
C ALA A 477 -4.86 1.43 -6.42
N TYR A 478 -5.61 0.57 -7.10
CA TYR A 478 -5.17 -0.78 -7.39
C TYR A 478 -5.89 -1.40 -8.59
N TYR A 479 -5.19 -2.32 -9.25
CA TYR A 479 -5.76 -3.31 -10.16
C TYR A 479 -5.92 -4.66 -9.44
N ASN A 480 -7.07 -5.32 -9.62
CA ASN A 480 -7.31 -6.68 -9.14
C ASN A 480 -7.40 -7.64 -10.34
N PRO A 481 -6.40 -8.50 -10.57
CA PRO A 481 -6.38 -9.40 -11.71
C PRO A 481 -7.50 -10.45 -11.70
N LEU A 482 -7.90 -10.92 -10.51
CA LEU A 482 -8.94 -11.94 -10.35
C LEU A 482 -10.35 -11.40 -10.67
N ASN A 483 -10.55 -10.08 -10.55
CA ASN A 483 -11.79 -9.42 -10.93
C ASN A 483 -11.71 -8.72 -12.28
N ASN A 484 -10.51 -8.57 -12.87
CA ASN A 484 -10.20 -7.70 -14.00
C ASN A 484 -10.75 -6.28 -13.76
N GLU A 485 -10.34 -5.66 -12.64
CA GLU A 485 -10.94 -4.46 -12.08
C GLU A 485 -9.90 -3.45 -11.62
N VAL A 486 -10.14 -2.16 -11.89
CA VAL A 486 -9.35 -1.04 -11.34
C VAL A 486 -10.17 -0.25 -10.32
N VAL A 487 -9.55 0.19 -9.23
CA VAL A 487 -10.25 0.86 -8.11
C VAL A 487 -9.51 2.13 -7.69
N PHE A 488 -10.25 3.24 -7.62
CA PHE A 488 -9.73 4.56 -7.26
C PHE A 488 -10.48 5.11 -6.05
N PRO A 489 -9.95 4.95 -4.81
CA PRO A 489 -10.53 5.53 -3.61
C PRO A 489 -10.64 7.06 -3.66
N ALA A 490 -11.62 7.63 -2.97
CA ALA A 490 -11.81 9.08 -2.88
C ALA A 490 -10.57 9.82 -2.34
N GLY A 491 -9.79 9.13 -1.52
CA GLY A 491 -8.59 9.66 -0.87
C GLY A 491 -7.51 10.14 -1.82
N ILE A 492 -7.31 9.47 -2.98
CA ILE A 492 -6.33 9.89 -3.99
C ILE A 492 -6.91 10.88 -5.00
N LEU A 493 -8.24 10.93 -5.16
CA LEU A 493 -8.92 11.78 -6.14
C LEU A 493 -9.00 13.24 -5.67
N GLN A 494 -7.87 13.81 -5.26
CA GLN A 494 -7.70 15.12 -4.68
C GLN A 494 -6.33 15.71 -5.06
N PRO A 495 -6.13 17.05 -4.93
CA PRO A 495 -4.80 17.63 -5.16
C PRO A 495 -3.72 16.99 -4.28
N PRO A 496 -2.50 16.75 -4.83
CA PRO A 496 -2.03 17.17 -6.14
C PRO A 496 -2.35 16.19 -7.28
N PHE A 497 -2.99 15.04 -7.03
CA PHE A 497 -3.25 14.02 -8.05
C PHE A 497 -4.37 14.43 -8.99
N PHE A 498 -5.49 14.92 -8.44
CA PHE A 498 -6.66 15.36 -9.18
C PHE A 498 -7.17 16.69 -8.66
N ASN A 499 -7.32 17.66 -9.56
CA ASN A 499 -7.96 18.93 -9.28
C ASN A 499 -8.94 19.28 -10.40
N PRO A 500 -10.27 19.25 -10.15
CA PRO A 500 -11.26 19.52 -11.18
C PRO A 500 -11.18 20.93 -11.78
N ASN A 501 -10.47 21.85 -11.12
CA ASN A 501 -10.30 23.24 -11.52
C ASN A 501 -8.91 23.53 -12.12
N ALA A 502 -8.02 22.53 -12.18
CA ALA A 502 -6.70 22.69 -12.79
C ALA A 502 -6.75 22.49 -14.31
N ASP A 503 -5.65 22.90 -14.97
CA ASP A 503 -5.36 22.62 -16.38
C ASP A 503 -5.40 21.10 -16.64
N ASP A 504 -6.02 20.69 -17.73
CA ASP A 504 -6.14 19.28 -18.08
C ASP A 504 -4.78 18.59 -18.20
N ALA A 505 -3.75 19.26 -18.73
CA ALA A 505 -2.44 18.67 -18.88
C ALA A 505 -1.85 18.20 -17.52
N ILE A 506 -2.10 18.95 -16.44
CA ILE A 506 -1.68 18.56 -15.09
C ILE A 506 -2.47 17.34 -14.57
N ASN A 507 -3.81 17.33 -14.78
CA ASN A 507 -4.62 16.19 -14.39
C ASN A 507 -4.26 14.92 -15.17
N TYR A 508 -3.93 15.07 -16.47
CA TYR A 508 -3.49 13.94 -17.30
C TYR A 508 -2.11 13.44 -16.90
N GLY A 509 -1.16 14.31 -16.56
CA GLY A 509 0.13 13.91 -16.00
C GLY A 509 0.04 13.39 -14.56
N GLY A 510 -0.99 13.79 -13.81
CA GLY A 510 -1.28 13.34 -12.46
C GLY A 510 -2.17 12.08 -12.45
N ILE A 511 -3.45 12.25 -12.06
CA ILE A 511 -4.37 11.12 -11.83
C ILE A 511 -4.60 10.26 -13.08
N ILE A 512 -4.59 10.85 -14.30
CA ILE A 512 -4.87 10.05 -15.50
C ILE A 512 -3.70 9.13 -15.83
N ALA A 513 -2.46 9.58 -15.59
CA ALA A 513 -1.31 8.69 -15.69
C ALA A 513 -1.37 7.56 -14.64
N VAL A 514 -1.88 7.82 -13.43
CA VAL A 514 -2.15 6.77 -12.42
C VAL A 514 -3.27 5.84 -12.90
N ILE A 515 -4.35 6.35 -13.51
CA ILE A 515 -5.41 5.51 -14.09
C ILE A 515 -4.83 4.61 -15.19
N GLY A 516 -4.01 5.16 -16.08
CA GLY A 516 -3.32 4.40 -17.13
C GLY A 516 -2.36 3.34 -16.53
N HIS A 517 -1.69 3.66 -15.44
CA HIS A 517 -0.85 2.73 -14.68
C HIS A 517 -1.67 1.53 -14.18
N GLU A 518 -2.81 1.76 -13.52
CA GLU A 518 -3.67 0.66 -13.05
C GLU A 518 -4.24 -0.18 -14.20
N PHE A 519 -4.61 0.44 -15.32
CA PHE A 519 -5.01 -0.31 -16.51
C PHE A 519 -3.87 -1.16 -17.07
N THR A 520 -2.64 -0.64 -17.03
CA THR A 520 -1.46 -1.35 -17.53
C THR A 520 -1.10 -2.54 -16.67
N HIS A 521 -1.43 -2.54 -15.36
CA HIS A 521 -1.28 -3.73 -14.51
C HIS A 521 -2.08 -4.94 -15.02
N GLY A 522 -3.16 -4.75 -15.77
CA GLY A 522 -3.84 -5.85 -16.43
C GLY A 522 -3.03 -6.50 -17.56
N PHE A 523 -1.96 -5.85 -18.00
CA PHE A 523 -1.12 -6.24 -19.12
C PHE A 523 0.38 -6.21 -18.80
N ASP A 524 0.76 -6.09 -17.51
CA ASP A 524 2.13 -6.22 -17.05
C ASP A 524 2.61 -7.68 -17.00
N ASP A 525 3.77 -7.96 -16.42
CA ASP A 525 4.34 -9.30 -16.32
C ASP A 525 3.45 -10.32 -15.58
N GLN A 526 2.68 -9.87 -14.60
CA GLN A 526 1.75 -10.69 -13.83
C GLN A 526 0.34 -10.66 -14.40
N GLY A 527 -0.25 -9.46 -14.56
CA GLY A 527 -1.61 -9.30 -15.01
C GLY A 527 -1.84 -9.85 -16.43
N SER A 528 -0.82 -9.81 -17.29
CA SER A 528 -0.89 -10.41 -18.64
C SER A 528 -1.12 -11.93 -18.63
N GLN A 529 -0.94 -12.60 -17.50
CA GLN A 529 -1.19 -14.04 -17.36
C GLN A 529 -2.65 -14.38 -17.02
N TYR A 530 -3.47 -13.37 -16.74
CA TYR A 530 -4.90 -13.53 -16.46
C TYR A 530 -5.75 -13.15 -17.68
N ASP A 531 -6.78 -13.94 -17.95
CA ASP A 531 -7.71 -13.71 -19.06
C ASP A 531 -8.73 -12.57 -18.77
N ALA A 532 -9.63 -12.34 -19.70
CA ALA A 532 -10.70 -11.34 -19.59
C ALA A 532 -11.66 -11.56 -18.42
N ASN A 533 -11.77 -12.80 -17.91
CA ASN A 533 -12.65 -13.18 -16.80
C ASN A 533 -11.93 -13.11 -15.44
N GLY A 534 -10.61 -12.90 -15.44
CA GLY A 534 -9.77 -12.93 -14.25
C GLY A 534 -9.22 -14.31 -13.93
N ASN A 535 -9.23 -15.25 -14.85
CA ASN A 535 -8.65 -16.56 -14.64
C ASN A 535 -7.17 -16.57 -15.07
N LEU A 536 -6.33 -17.23 -14.30
CA LEU A 536 -4.93 -17.50 -14.63
C LEU A 536 -4.89 -18.49 -15.81
N GLN A 537 -4.92 -17.95 -17.01
CA GLN A 537 -5.01 -18.70 -18.25
C GLN A 537 -4.22 -18.01 -19.36
N ASN A 538 -3.35 -18.77 -20.04
CA ASN A 538 -2.62 -18.25 -21.18
C ASN A 538 -3.58 -17.91 -22.35
N TRP A 539 -3.55 -16.67 -22.80
CA TRP A 539 -4.32 -16.17 -23.96
C TRP A 539 -3.40 -15.64 -25.07
N TRP A 540 -2.08 -15.80 -24.91
CA TRP A 540 -1.06 -15.35 -25.85
C TRP A 540 -0.73 -16.44 -26.86
N THR A 541 -0.31 -16.04 -28.08
CA THR A 541 0.48 -16.95 -28.90
C THR A 541 1.86 -17.13 -28.29
N GLU A 542 2.52 -18.27 -28.54
CA GLU A 542 3.85 -18.53 -28.01
C GLU A 542 4.89 -17.49 -28.48
N SER A 543 4.77 -17.06 -29.75
CA SER A 543 5.65 -16.02 -30.30
C SER A 543 5.46 -14.67 -29.63
N ASP A 544 4.22 -14.25 -29.42
CA ASP A 544 3.93 -12.96 -28.80
C ASP A 544 4.34 -12.93 -27.32
N ARG A 545 4.16 -14.05 -26.60
CA ARG A 545 4.67 -14.18 -25.24
C ARG A 545 6.18 -14.02 -25.18
N LYS A 546 6.93 -14.66 -26.09
CA LYS A 546 8.38 -14.50 -26.19
C LYS A 546 8.79 -13.06 -26.51
N ASN A 547 8.06 -12.39 -27.39
CA ASN A 547 8.32 -10.99 -27.71
C ASN A 547 8.10 -10.08 -26.49
N PHE A 548 7.00 -10.28 -25.75
CA PHE A 548 6.74 -9.57 -24.52
C PHE A 548 7.85 -9.78 -23.48
N ASP A 549 8.22 -11.06 -23.25
CA ASP A 549 9.27 -11.41 -22.29
C ASP A 549 10.63 -10.80 -22.68
N ALA A 550 10.93 -10.73 -23.96
CA ALA A 550 12.16 -10.08 -24.45
C ALA A 550 12.17 -8.57 -24.14
N LEU A 551 11.02 -7.88 -24.32
CA LEU A 551 10.87 -6.46 -23.99
C LEU A 551 10.94 -6.24 -22.48
N ALA A 552 10.26 -7.06 -21.68
CA ALA A 552 10.28 -7.00 -20.22
C ALA A 552 11.71 -7.24 -19.68
N ASN A 553 12.43 -8.23 -20.21
CA ASN A 553 13.82 -8.49 -19.81
C ASN A 553 14.75 -7.31 -20.12
N ARG A 554 14.60 -6.65 -21.26
CA ARG A 554 15.36 -5.41 -21.56
C ARG A 554 15.07 -4.31 -20.55
N TYR A 555 13.83 -4.22 -20.10
CA TYR A 555 13.43 -3.20 -19.10
C TYR A 555 13.93 -3.57 -17.70
N ILE A 556 13.96 -4.86 -17.35
CA ILE A 556 14.61 -5.37 -16.14
C ILE A 556 16.09 -4.97 -16.12
N GLU A 557 16.83 -5.24 -17.22
CA GLU A 557 18.24 -4.89 -17.30
C GLU A 557 18.50 -3.38 -17.24
N TYR A 558 17.63 -2.58 -17.83
CA TYR A 558 17.70 -1.13 -17.71
C TYR A 558 17.62 -0.68 -16.24
N PHE A 559 16.63 -1.19 -15.48
CA PHE A 559 16.49 -0.83 -14.06
C PHE A 559 17.59 -1.43 -13.18
N ASN A 560 18.10 -2.63 -13.47
CA ASN A 560 19.27 -3.22 -12.82
C ASN A 560 20.52 -2.33 -12.95
N GLY A 561 20.59 -1.50 -13.99
CA GLY A 561 21.66 -0.53 -14.21
C GLY A 561 21.57 0.70 -13.28
N ILE A 562 20.40 0.98 -12.68
CA ILE A 562 20.17 2.19 -11.88
C ILE A 562 20.66 1.97 -10.44
N GLU A 563 21.55 2.83 -10.00
CA GLU A 563 22.02 2.88 -8.62
C GLU A 563 21.16 3.88 -7.83
N ALA A 564 20.39 3.37 -6.88
CA ALA A 564 19.50 4.17 -6.04
C ALA A 564 20.24 4.82 -4.87
N LEU A 565 21.18 4.09 -4.26
CA LEU A 565 22.12 4.53 -3.25
C LEU A 565 23.51 3.95 -3.56
N PRO A 566 24.61 4.55 -3.08
CA PRO A 566 25.94 3.99 -3.26
C PRO A 566 26.01 2.51 -2.86
N GLY A 567 26.31 1.64 -3.81
CA GLY A 567 26.37 0.18 -3.63
C GLY A 567 25.01 -0.55 -3.62
N PHE A 568 23.89 0.17 -3.80
CA PHE A 568 22.54 -0.42 -3.84
C PHE A 568 21.84 -0.09 -5.16
N LYS A 569 21.73 -1.10 -6.02
CA LYS A 569 21.00 -1.02 -7.28
C LYS A 569 19.54 -1.44 -7.11
N ILE A 570 18.68 -0.92 -8.00
CA ILE A 570 17.30 -1.38 -8.10
C ILE A 570 17.30 -2.85 -8.56
N ASN A 571 16.39 -3.65 -7.98
CA ASN A 571 16.12 -4.99 -8.47
C ASN A 571 15.04 -4.89 -9.57
N GLY A 572 15.47 -4.84 -10.83
CA GLY A 572 14.56 -4.69 -11.95
C GLY A 572 13.56 -5.84 -12.09
N ALA A 573 13.91 -7.05 -11.67
CA ALA A 573 12.99 -8.20 -11.67
C ALA A 573 11.89 -8.07 -10.58
N LEU A 574 12.21 -7.47 -9.44
CA LEU A 574 11.22 -7.17 -8.41
C LEU A 574 10.26 -6.06 -8.85
N THR A 575 10.80 -5.05 -9.54
CA THR A 575 10.04 -3.82 -9.87
C THR A 575 9.44 -3.82 -11.27
N ILE A 576 9.57 -4.90 -12.06
CA ILE A 576 9.20 -4.91 -13.49
C ILE A 576 7.73 -4.56 -13.73
N GLY A 577 6.79 -5.10 -12.95
CA GLY A 577 5.37 -4.84 -13.13
C GLY A 577 5.04 -3.36 -12.95
N GLU A 578 5.55 -2.76 -11.88
CA GLU A 578 5.39 -1.34 -11.59
C GLU A 578 6.06 -0.46 -12.66
N ASN A 579 7.24 -0.85 -13.13
CA ASN A 579 7.95 -0.11 -14.17
C ASN A 579 7.20 -0.16 -15.53
N ILE A 580 6.64 -1.33 -15.89
CA ILE A 580 5.79 -1.47 -17.09
C ILE A 580 4.52 -0.61 -16.93
N ALA A 581 3.91 -0.64 -15.74
CA ALA A 581 2.70 0.13 -15.46
C ALA A 581 2.95 1.65 -15.51
N ASP A 582 4.08 2.14 -15.02
CA ASP A 582 4.47 3.55 -15.13
C ASP A 582 4.67 3.97 -16.59
N LEU A 583 5.42 3.19 -17.37
CA LEU A 583 5.68 3.51 -18.78
C LEU A 583 4.39 3.48 -19.61
N GLY A 584 3.57 2.43 -19.42
CA GLY A 584 2.28 2.31 -20.09
C GLY A 584 1.31 3.41 -19.68
N GLY A 585 1.21 3.69 -18.38
CA GLY A 585 0.34 4.74 -17.83
C GLY A 585 0.67 6.13 -18.36
N LEU A 586 1.95 6.49 -18.41
CA LEU A 586 2.41 7.73 -19.03
C LEU A 586 2.08 7.79 -20.51
N THR A 587 2.35 6.73 -21.27
CA THR A 587 2.05 6.65 -22.69
C THR A 587 0.55 6.84 -22.95
N LEU A 588 -0.29 6.08 -22.26
CA LEU A 588 -1.74 6.14 -22.41
C LEU A 588 -2.31 7.52 -22.05
N ALA A 589 -1.85 8.11 -20.95
CA ALA A 589 -2.31 9.42 -20.50
C ALA A 589 -1.89 10.54 -21.46
N TYR A 590 -0.67 10.48 -22.01
CA TYR A 590 -0.21 11.46 -23.00
C TYR A 590 -1.07 11.45 -24.26
N TYR A 591 -1.30 10.28 -24.85
CA TYR A 591 -2.14 10.16 -26.07
C TYR A 591 -3.62 10.42 -25.79
N ALA A 592 -4.10 10.14 -24.58
CA ALA A 592 -5.45 10.50 -24.17
C ALA A 592 -5.63 12.02 -24.04
N LEU A 593 -4.62 12.74 -23.54
CA LEU A 593 -4.61 14.20 -23.54
C LEU A 593 -4.57 14.74 -24.99
N GLU A 594 -3.64 14.25 -25.81
CA GLU A 594 -3.54 14.67 -27.22
C GLU A 594 -4.88 14.48 -27.97
N LYS A 595 -5.52 13.32 -27.77
CA LYS A 595 -6.84 13.02 -28.34
C LYS A 595 -7.92 14.00 -27.85
N SER A 596 -7.89 14.35 -26.55
CA SER A 596 -8.85 15.31 -25.98
C SER A 596 -8.71 16.72 -26.52
N LEU A 597 -7.53 17.08 -27.04
CA LEU A 597 -7.20 18.37 -27.63
C LEU A 597 -7.45 18.41 -29.13
N LYS A 598 -7.64 17.26 -29.79
CA LYS A 598 -7.83 17.19 -31.26
C LYS A 598 -9.04 18.01 -31.71
N GLY A 599 -8.82 18.88 -32.68
CA GLY A 599 -9.86 19.77 -33.21
C GLY A 599 -10.17 21.01 -32.37
N LYS A 600 -9.45 21.19 -31.24
CA LYS A 600 -9.53 22.39 -30.40
C LYS A 600 -8.35 23.32 -30.70
N PRO A 601 -8.44 24.63 -30.39
CA PRO A 601 -7.27 25.50 -30.40
C PRO A 601 -6.18 24.96 -29.51
N ALA A 602 -4.92 25.08 -29.91
CA ALA A 602 -3.79 24.67 -29.07
C ALA A 602 -3.86 25.40 -27.71
N PRO A 603 -3.71 24.66 -26.56
CA PRO A 603 -3.71 25.29 -25.27
C PRO A 603 -2.62 26.37 -25.16
N ALA A 604 -2.98 27.51 -24.55
CA ALA A 604 -2.05 28.60 -24.33
C ALA A 604 -0.86 28.14 -23.45
N LEU A 605 0.25 28.86 -23.57
CA LEU A 605 1.34 28.71 -22.60
C LEU A 605 0.82 29.15 -21.21
N ILE A 606 1.05 28.32 -20.22
CA ILE A 606 0.82 28.66 -18.82
C ILE A 606 2.17 28.64 -18.11
N ASP A 607 2.51 29.73 -17.50
CA ASP A 607 3.79 29.87 -16.78
C ASP A 607 5.04 29.59 -17.66
N GLY A 608 4.94 29.85 -18.95
CA GLY A 608 6.02 29.64 -19.92
C GLY A 608 6.12 28.22 -20.48
N HIS A 609 5.25 27.30 -20.02
CA HIS A 609 5.25 25.90 -20.46
C HIS A 609 4.07 25.60 -21.38
N ASN A 610 4.33 24.82 -22.45
CA ASN A 610 3.29 24.26 -23.29
C ASN A 610 2.58 23.08 -22.58
N TRP A 611 1.50 22.55 -23.20
CA TRP A 611 0.72 21.48 -22.57
C TRP A 611 1.53 20.17 -22.39
N GLN A 612 2.43 19.84 -23.32
CA GLN A 612 3.29 18.64 -23.21
C GLN A 612 4.22 18.75 -22.00
N GLN A 613 4.86 19.90 -21.84
CA GLN A 613 5.73 20.17 -20.70
C GLN A 613 4.96 20.12 -19.38
N ARG A 614 3.76 20.70 -19.32
CA ARG A 614 2.90 20.66 -18.13
C ARG A 614 2.45 19.25 -17.80
N PHE A 615 2.19 18.40 -18.81
CA PHE A 615 1.90 16.98 -18.60
C PHE A 615 3.03 16.27 -17.83
N PHE A 616 4.25 16.39 -18.30
CA PHE A 616 5.40 15.77 -17.64
C PHE A 616 5.70 16.39 -16.27
N LEU A 617 5.47 17.68 -16.08
CA LEU A 617 5.55 18.33 -14.77
C LEU A 617 4.48 17.78 -13.81
N GLY A 618 3.26 17.53 -14.29
CA GLY A 618 2.20 16.88 -13.51
C GLY A 618 2.63 15.52 -12.97
N TRP A 619 3.20 14.67 -13.84
CA TRP A 619 3.76 13.38 -13.44
C TRP A 619 4.86 13.51 -12.40
N ALA A 620 5.85 14.38 -12.65
CA ALA A 620 6.96 14.54 -11.72
C ALA A 620 6.48 15.03 -10.34
N GLN A 621 5.51 15.94 -10.30
CA GLN A 621 5.02 16.50 -9.04
C GLN A 621 4.22 15.51 -8.18
N VAL A 622 3.52 14.54 -8.76
CA VAL A 622 2.84 13.49 -7.96
C VAL A 622 3.84 12.51 -7.33
N TRP A 623 5.04 12.39 -7.87
CA TRP A 623 6.10 11.53 -7.35
C TRP A 623 7.16 12.28 -6.52
N HIS A 624 7.09 13.60 -6.35
CA HIS A 624 8.10 14.30 -5.57
C HIS A 624 8.19 13.72 -4.14
N ALA A 625 9.40 13.40 -3.71
CA ALA A 625 9.64 12.90 -2.37
C ALA A 625 11.09 13.06 -1.92
N ASN A 626 11.27 13.24 -0.62
CA ASN A 626 12.48 12.99 0.13
C ASN A 626 12.33 11.68 0.92
N ILE A 627 13.39 10.90 1.04
CA ILE A 627 13.41 9.62 1.75
C ILE A 627 14.73 9.48 2.52
N THR A 628 14.70 8.85 3.70
CA THR A 628 15.93 8.52 4.44
C THR A 628 16.67 7.37 3.76
N ASP A 629 18.00 7.32 3.88
CA ASP A 629 18.78 6.21 3.31
C ASP A 629 18.36 4.84 3.85
N ALA A 630 18.02 4.76 5.13
CA ALA A 630 17.54 3.51 5.74
C ALA A 630 16.22 3.06 5.13
N ALA A 631 15.24 3.97 4.97
CA ALA A 631 13.97 3.64 4.34
C ALA A 631 14.15 3.30 2.85
N LEU A 632 15.07 3.95 2.15
CA LEU A 632 15.37 3.65 0.76
C LEU A 632 16.02 2.27 0.60
N ARG A 633 16.97 1.91 1.47
CA ARG A 633 17.53 0.54 1.52
C ARG A 633 16.45 -0.52 1.76
N ASN A 634 15.56 -0.26 2.72
CA ASN A 634 14.43 -1.16 2.98
C ASN A 634 13.53 -1.29 1.74
N GLN A 635 13.18 -0.16 1.10
CA GLN A 635 12.36 -0.17 -0.11
C GLN A 635 12.96 -1.01 -1.22
N ILE A 636 14.24 -0.83 -1.54
CA ILE A 636 14.93 -1.57 -2.62
C ILE A 636 14.87 -3.09 -2.38
N GLN A 637 14.86 -3.54 -1.13
CA GLN A 637 14.86 -4.96 -0.79
C GLN A 637 13.45 -5.58 -0.75
N THR A 638 12.43 -4.80 -0.36
CA THR A 638 11.12 -5.35 0.01
C THR A 638 9.96 -4.89 -0.87
N ASP A 639 10.10 -3.77 -1.59
CA ASP A 639 8.99 -3.09 -2.27
C ASP A 639 9.08 -3.31 -3.79
N PRO A 640 7.99 -3.74 -4.46
CA PRO A 640 7.96 -3.88 -5.91
C PRO A 640 8.00 -2.54 -6.66
N HIS A 641 7.87 -1.39 -5.97
CA HIS A 641 7.96 -0.08 -6.60
C HIS A 641 9.40 0.44 -6.61
N ALA A 642 9.85 0.92 -7.75
CA ALA A 642 11.08 1.69 -7.83
C ALA A 642 11.02 2.94 -6.94
N PRO A 643 12.16 3.50 -6.46
CA PRO A 643 12.16 4.76 -5.74
C PRO A 643 11.50 5.89 -6.53
N ALA A 644 10.91 6.85 -5.84
CA ALA A 644 10.14 7.95 -6.46
C ALA A 644 10.90 8.71 -7.56
N ARG A 645 12.21 8.98 -7.34
CA ARG A 645 13.11 9.55 -8.38
C ARG A 645 13.12 8.69 -9.64
N ASP A 646 13.15 7.38 -9.47
CA ASP A 646 13.34 6.42 -10.56
C ASP A 646 12.02 6.07 -11.25
N ARG A 647 10.86 6.29 -10.60
CA ARG A 647 9.54 6.33 -11.24
C ARG A 647 9.34 7.56 -12.14
N ILE A 648 10.15 8.61 -11.95
CA ILE A 648 10.19 9.78 -12.84
C ILE A 648 11.23 9.56 -13.93
N ASN A 649 12.50 9.43 -13.54
CA ASN A 649 13.63 9.39 -14.47
C ASN A 649 13.75 8.05 -15.22
N GLY A 650 13.14 6.97 -14.74
CA GLY A 650 13.20 5.65 -15.36
C GLY A 650 12.39 5.55 -16.67
N PRO A 651 11.08 5.82 -16.67
CA PRO A 651 10.26 5.67 -17.88
C PRO A 651 10.47 6.80 -18.91
N LEU A 652 10.76 8.04 -18.50
CA LEU A 652 10.82 9.19 -19.41
C LEU A 652 11.82 9.07 -20.55
N PRO A 653 13.03 8.49 -20.40
CA PRO A 653 13.97 8.29 -21.50
C PRO A 653 13.46 7.36 -22.61
N HIS A 654 12.43 6.56 -22.35
CA HIS A 654 11.81 5.67 -23.32
C HIS A 654 10.75 6.38 -24.17
N LEU A 655 10.31 7.60 -23.77
CA LEU A 655 9.24 8.36 -24.44
C LEU A 655 9.83 9.41 -25.39
N VAL A 656 9.60 9.24 -26.70
CA VAL A 656 9.99 10.24 -27.70
C VAL A 656 9.24 11.56 -27.50
N GLU A 657 8.05 11.51 -26.94
CA GLU A 657 7.19 12.65 -26.60
C GLU A 657 7.86 13.55 -25.54
N PHE A 658 8.56 12.96 -24.57
CA PHE A 658 9.36 13.68 -23.59
C PHE A 658 10.55 14.39 -24.25
N GLU A 659 11.28 13.68 -25.10
CA GLU A 659 12.41 14.25 -25.87
C GLU A 659 11.97 15.48 -26.67
N HIS A 660 10.85 15.38 -27.40
CA HIS A 660 10.30 16.46 -28.20
C HIS A 660 9.80 17.63 -27.33
N ALA A 661 9.09 17.36 -26.23
CA ALA A 661 8.52 18.39 -25.36
C ALA A 661 9.61 19.29 -24.75
N TRP A 662 10.74 18.70 -24.38
CA TRP A 662 11.85 19.40 -23.75
C TRP A 662 13.02 19.70 -24.69
N LYS A 663 12.91 19.34 -25.99
CA LYS A 663 13.93 19.53 -27.02
C LYS A 663 15.28 18.93 -26.61
N CYS A 664 15.25 17.72 -26.07
CA CYS A 664 16.44 17.01 -25.67
C CYS A 664 17.25 16.52 -26.88
N GLY A 665 18.57 16.61 -26.78
CA GLY A 665 19.48 16.12 -27.82
C GLY A 665 19.95 14.69 -27.55
N PRO A 666 20.52 14.03 -28.57
CA PRO A 666 20.91 12.60 -28.47
C PRO A 666 22.05 12.33 -27.46
N SER A 667 22.73 13.37 -26.99
CA SER A 667 23.79 13.27 -25.94
C SER A 667 23.27 13.53 -24.52
N ASP A 668 22.00 13.87 -24.37
CA ASP A 668 21.40 14.13 -23.08
C ASP A 668 21.11 12.83 -22.33
N LYS A 669 21.28 12.83 -21.00
CA LYS A 669 21.10 11.63 -20.16
C LYS A 669 19.67 11.07 -20.18
N MET A 670 18.67 11.95 -20.39
CA MET A 670 17.28 11.57 -20.46
C MET A 670 16.83 11.15 -21.87
N VAL A 671 17.76 10.79 -22.76
CA VAL A 671 17.49 10.33 -24.12
C VAL A 671 18.18 8.99 -24.32
N LEU A 672 17.39 8.00 -24.74
CA LEU A 672 17.90 6.68 -25.15
C LEU A 672 17.90 6.58 -26.70
N PRO A 673 18.94 5.97 -27.28
CA PRO A 673 18.90 5.57 -28.70
C PRO A 673 17.62 4.77 -28.99
N ALA A 674 17.02 4.96 -30.15
CA ALA A 674 15.77 4.27 -30.54
C ALA A 674 15.83 2.75 -30.34
N ALA A 675 16.98 2.12 -30.65
CA ALA A 675 17.18 0.69 -30.46
C ALA A 675 17.18 0.22 -28.97
N GLN A 676 17.42 1.15 -28.02
CA GLN A 676 17.43 0.85 -26.59
C GLN A 676 16.09 1.17 -25.91
N ARG A 677 15.22 1.93 -26.57
CA ARG A 677 13.89 2.24 -26.03
C ARG A 677 13.05 0.97 -25.92
N VAL A 678 12.34 0.87 -24.83
CA VAL A 678 11.36 -0.19 -24.59
C VAL A 678 9.97 0.41 -24.87
N VAL A 679 9.27 -0.21 -25.80
CA VAL A 679 7.88 0.13 -26.15
C VAL A 679 7.08 -1.16 -26.01
N ILE A 680 6.34 -1.28 -24.91
CA ILE A 680 5.50 -2.44 -24.61
C ILE A 680 4.04 -2.12 -24.99
N TRP A 681 3.51 -1.01 -24.50
CA TRP A 681 2.10 -0.58 -24.73
C TRP A 681 1.98 0.79 -25.39
#